data_5d6823e23cddacf33bcbfa6e83efe7c3
#
_entry.id   5d6823e23cddacf33bcbfa6e83efe7c3
#
_cell.length_a   1.000
_cell.length_b   1.000
_cell.length_c   1.000
_cell.angle_alpha   90.00
_cell.angle_beta   90.00
_cell.angle_gamma   90.00
#
_symmetry.space_group_name_H-M   'P 1'
#
loop_
_entity.id
_entity.type
_entity.pdbx_description
1 polymer ?
#
loop_
_entity_poly.entity_id
_entity_poly.type
_entity_poly.pdbx_seq_one_letter_code
_entity_poly.pdbx_strand_id
1 'polypeptide(L)'
;MTHRKNSRRSWVRRYLHTLIALSFIALLLIALPTFGNTSASNPANATINPTATSPVTWTGSATGGGAINAPLGLINPEDLCQEGLTCDTFTLNVGGTAADWSNKLIRIKIEWLLPATDYDLYIHKDSNSGPLVGSSGRGATSPTEPLTWEDTTIDPAIQGTGVYTIRTVYYAATALDQYRGSAAIENKPAPQPAPPPSNEAAPRYHNYAAPPAMGNSAGEPTIGANWESGNAMFIAGLQTLRVKWDDPASPAPATWEDVSATNTSVVSLDPILFTDSDAGATRTNRTFVSQLLGKASAMSFTDDDGANWTISQGSGINSGVDHQTVGGGPYARNIDGTLKGGAIQRPGPNGKIYPHAVYYASQDIGLAEIARSDDGGFTFGVAVPMWNLAQCDGLHGHIKVAPDGTIYVPNKSCNGKQGVAVSEDNGLSWTIRTVNESSAGDTDPSVGIGADGTVYFGFADGDGHARVAVSRDRGATWQHVQDVGAAFGVQNSVFPALVGGDKDRAAYFFLGSTTPGASGRGTDRSFPGTWFGFIATTYDGGATWVTANATPNDPVQRGVVCTNGTACPDGTRNLLDFNDITVDKQGRVLAAYADGCVTADCIRGVDRNGDGRLDSNDNDFGAKATIIRQVGGKRLFSAFDPPSNAKPEPPHLVATKDGDLVNLAWSIPDDGGSPITGYRLYRGVEGGAETLLGSFAADVNSHTDSTAGGANSYYRVTASNANGEGASSVRVFPTSSESPCAGLGVTVMTDPAGDSLDQIAGHDIRSLHIGEPFSGAGAQKLVFSLKMTDLSNPLTPNTTWRVYFTGADNNGYFVDMRTDVLGAVTFKYGTYIHNADNSQGTATTVGDLDAGSKYDIQTDTITLVVSNSKIGNPQAGGRLSRIFVRVPVVAVVPDNANYGSPSTAVGYTLIGNAACQSRPAAPSAFTAVNGQGKGSVILNWTDNSDNETNFVVERSTSPSGGFIQVASIGANLRTYTDNTVFRKTTYFYRVAAANGGGKSSYSNIASVKTR
;
A
#
# COMPACT_ATOMS: atom_id res chain seq x y z
N MET A 1 -74.05 -31.69 6.23
CA MET A 1 -74.52 -31.14 4.95
C MET A 1 -74.40 -29.65 4.98
N THR A 2 -73.99 -29.01 3.89
CA THR A 2 -73.67 -27.55 3.80
C THR A 2 -72.29 -27.09 4.32
N HIS A 3 -71.32 -27.19 3.40
CA HIS A 3 -70.21 -26.24 3.28
C HIS A 3 -69.24 -26.69 2.14
N ARG A 4 -69.71 -26.63 0.87
CA ARG A 4 -68.85 -26.82 -0.30
C ARG A 4 -69.47 -26.12 -1.50
N LYS A 5 -69.45 -24.76 -1.50
CA LYS A 5 -69.80 -24.00 -2.68
C LYS A 5 -69.18 -22.60 -2.82
N ASN A 6 -68.23 -22.21 -2.00
CA ASN A 6 -67.61 -20.84 -2.08
C ASN A 6 -66.14 -20.76 -2.46
N SER A 7 -65.45 -21.87 -2.83
CA SER A 7 -64.01 -21.81 -3.17
C SER A 7 -63.70 -21.63 -4.67
N ARG A 8 -64.70 -21.83 -5.58
CA ARG A 8 -64.45 -21.69 -7.04
C ARG A 8 -64.60 -20.26 -7.57
N ARG A 9 -65.36 -19.37 -6.88
CA ARG A 9 -65.51 -17.98 -7.35
C ARG A 9 -64.36 -17.04 -6.94
N SER A 10 -63.53 -17.36 -5.94
CA SER A 10 -62.41 -16.55 -5.54
C SER A 10 -61.19 -16.78 -6.42
N TRP A 11 -61.02 -17.98 -6.99
CA TRP A 11 -59.89 -18.30 -7.88
C TRP A 11 -60.03 -17.63 -9.25
N VAL A 12 -61.21 -17.61 -9.82
CA VAL A 12 -61.45 -16.98 -11.14
C VAL A 12 -61.29 -15.45 -11.09
N ARG A 13 -61.64 -14.79 -9.95
CA ARG A 13 -61.39 -13.36 -9.76
C ARG A 13 -59.91 -13.01 -9.57
N ARG A 14 -59.12 -13.85 -8.90
CA ARG A 14 -57.68 -13.60 -8.78
C ARG A 14 -56.94 -13.81 -10.12
N TYR A 15 -57.31 -14.82 -10.90
CA TYR A 15 -56.73 -15.04 -12.22
C TYR A 15 -57.10 -13.94 -13.24
N LEU A 16 -58.31 -13.40 -13.15
CA LEU A 16 -58.73 -12.33 -14.05
C LEU A 16 -58.03 -11.00 -13.73
N HIS A 17 -57.74 -10.70 -12.45
CA HIS A 17 -56.97 -9.51 -12.06
C HIS A 17 -55.49 -9.63 -12.40
N THR A 18 -54.92 -10.83 -12.32
CA THR A 18 -53.52 -11.08 -12.72
C THR A 18 -53.34 -11.04 -14.24
N LEU A 19 -54.31 -11.53 -15.01
CA LEU A 19 -54.29 -11.43 -16.47
C LEU A 19 -54.53 -9.99 -16.97
N ILE A 20 -55.35 -9.20 -16.30
CA ILE A 20 -55.54 -7.79 -16.63
C ILE A 20 -54.28 -6.97 -16.23
N ALA A 21 -53.63 -7.27 -15.09
CA ALA A 21 -52.39 -6.64 -14.71
C ALA A 21 -51.23 -6.99 -15.66
N LEU A 22 -51.14 -8.23 -16.10
CA LEU A 22 -50.13 -8.66 -17.08
C LEU A 22 -50.43 -8.11 -18.49
N SER A 23 -51.71 -7.91 -18.88
CA SER A 23 -52.05 -7.25 -20.14
C SER A 23 -51.79 -5.74 -20.12
N PHE A 24 -51.93 -5.07 -18.98
CA PHE A 24 -51.53 -3.67 -18.82
C PHE A 24 -49.99 -3.50 -18.80
N ILE A 25 -49.24 -4.40 -18.20
CA ILE A 25 -47.76 -4.42 -18.26
C ILE A 25 -47.31 -4.75 -19.68
N ALA A 26 -47.95 -5.66 -20.40
CA ALA A 26 -47.62 -5.96 -21.79
C ALA A 26 -48.04 -4.83 -22.78
N LEU A 27 -49.10 -4.07 -22.50
CA LEU A 27 -49.44 -2.89 -23.29
C LEU A 27 -48.58 -1.65 -22.95
N LEU A 28 -48.05 -1.56 -21.72
CA LEU A 28 -47.04 -0.52 -21.37
C LEU A 28 -45.67 -0.80 -21.99
N LEU A 29 -45.36 -2.08 -22.29
CA LEU A 29 -44.10 -2.46 -22.96
C LEU A 29 -44.12 -2.33 -24.49
N ILE A 30 -45.31 -2.07 -25.12
CA ILE A 30 -45.43 -1.93 -26.58
C ILE A 30 -45.53 -0.46 -27.03
N ALA A 31 -45.56 0.49 -26.10
CA ALA A 31 -45.60 1.93 -26.39
C ALA A 31 -44.47 2.73 -25.73
N LEU A 32 -43.28 2.14 -25.58
CA LEU A 32 -42.10 2.94 -25.43
C LEU A 32 -41.69 3.39 -26.83
N PRO A 33 -41.73 4.70 -27.12
CA PRO A 33 -41.06 5.18 -28.30
C PRO A 33 -39.60 4.78 -28.18
N THR A 34 -39.01 4.21 -29.19
CA THR A 34 -37.59 4.19 -29.40
C THR A 34 -37.13 5.63 -29.45
N PHE A 35 -36.82 6.22 -28.29
CA PHE A 35 -36.05 7.44 -28.25
C PHE A 35 -34.70 7.06 -28.87
N GLY A 36 -34.46 7.53 -30.09
CA GLY A 36 -33.11 7.56 -30.61
C GLY A 36 -32.23 8.28 -29.57
N ASN A 37 -31.03 7.81 -29.32
CA ASN A 37 -30.03 8.45 -28.48
C ASN A 37 -29.81 9.91 -28.92
N THR A 38 -30.65 10.82 -28.48
CA THR A 38 -30.46 12.26 -28.65
C THR A 38 -29.99 12.77 -27.32
N SER A 39 -28.73 13.06 -27.27
CA SER A 39 -28.11 13.82 -26.15
C SER A 39 -28.99 15.03 -25.84
N ALA A 40 -29.26 15.29 -24.56
CA ALA A 40 -29.96 16.47 -24.11
C ALA A 40 -29.03 17.71 -24.17
N SER A 41 -27.76 17.51 -24.33
CA SER A 41 -26.73 18.58 -24.48
C SER A 41 -26.90 19.30 -25.81
N ASN A 42 -26.87 20.62 -25.76
CA ASN A 42 -26.93 21.48 -26.94
C ASN A 42 -25.81 22.53 -26.95
N PRO A 43 -24.84 22.46 -27.89
CA PRO A 43 -24.65 21.39 -28.85
C PRO A 43 -24.27 20.05 -28.18
N ALA A 44 -24.47 18.94 -28.86
CA ALA A 44 -24.16 17.59 -28.36
C ALA A 44 -22.64 17.29 -28.37
N ASN A 45 -21.91 18.04 -29.13
CA ASN A 45 -20.44 17.91 -29.17
C ASN A 45 -19.76 19.23 -29.56
N ALA A 46 -18.48 19.35 -29.25
CA ALA A 46 -17.61 20.44 -29.71
C ALA A 46 -16.16 20.02 -29.71
N THR A 47 -15.30 20.88 -30.29
CA THR A 47 -13.85 20.67 -30.33
C THR A 47 -13.15 21.80 -29.60
N ILE A 48 -12.17 21.47 -28.77
CA ILE A 48 -11.26 22.41 -28.12
C ILE A 48 -9.83 22.14 -28.62
N ASN A 49 -9.18 23.17 -29.12
CA ASN A 49 -7.79 23.10 -29.56
C ASN A 49 -6.88 23.81 -28.56
N PRO A 50 -5.59 23.45 -28.45
CA PRO A 50 -4.68 24.02 -27.46
C PRO A 50 -4.47 25.54 -27.58
N THR A 51 -4.92 26.16 -28.67
CA THR A 51 -4.85 27.61 -28.93
C THR A 51 -6.16 28.34 -28.68
N ALA A 52 -7.20 27.64 -28.20
CA ALA A 52 -8.50 28.27 -27.94
C ALA A 52 -8.38 29.29 -26.80
N THR A 53 -8.92 30.48 -27.05
CA THR A 53 -8.93 31.60 -26.06
C THR A 53 -10.28 31.81 -25.39
N SER A 54 -11.29 31.08 -25.85
CA SER A 54 -12.64 31.11 -25.28
C SER A 54 -13.06 29.69 -24.93
N PRO A 55 -13.81 29.51 -23.84
CA PRO A 55 -14.32 28.19 -23.44
C PRO A 55 -15.31 27.66 -24.48
N VAL A 56 -15.32 26.36 -24.67
CA VAL A 56 -16.42 25.63 -25.27
C VAL A 56 -17.56 25.59 -24.26
N THR A 57 -18.79 25.86 -24.68
CA THR A 57 -19.96 25.85 -23.80
C THR A 57 -21.08 25.04 -24.40
N TRP A 58 -21.88 24.42 -23.55
CA TRP A 58 -23.11 23.72 -23.89
C TRP A 58 -24.16 23.96 -22.82
N THR A 59 -25.38 23.59 -23.11
CA THR A 59 -26.48 23.59 -22.14
C THR A 59 -27.12 22.23 -22.15
N GLY A 60 -27.61 21.78 -21.01
CA GLY A 60 -28.39 20.56 -20.89
C GLY A 60 -29.60 20.78 -19.99
N SER A 61 -30.52 19.86 -20.01
CA SER A 61 -31.71 19.91 -19.15
C SER A 61 -32.13 18.53 -18.72
N ALA A 62 -32.54 18.41 -17.45
CA ALA A 62 -33.14 17.18 -16.95
C ALA A 62 -34.47 16.94 -17.63
N THR A 63 -34.56 15.95 -18.52
CA THR A 63 -35.78 15.67 -19.31
C THR A 63 -36.65 14.59 -18.68
N GLY A 64 -36.15 13.77 -17.82
CA GLY A 64 -36.82 12.60 -17.24
C GLY A 64 -37.50 12.80 -15.91
N GLY A 65 -37.25 13.88 -15.19
CA GLY A 65 -37.94 14.17 -13.94
C GLY A 65 -37.68 13.12 -12.85
N GLY A 66 -36.49 12.70 -12.62
CA GLY A 66 -36.17 11.73 -11.59
C GLY A 66 -34.84 11.99 -10.90
N ALA A 67 -34.86 12.01 -9.57
CA ALA A 67 -33.67 11.77 -8.80
C ALA A 67 -33.25 10.32 -9.04
N ILE A 68 -31.95 10.09 -9.23
CA ILE A 68 -31.39 8.77 -9.02
C ILE A 68 -31.45 8.53 -7.52
N ASN A 69 -32.52 7.92 -7.02
CA ASN A 69 -32.62 7.48 -5.64
C ASN A 69 -31.70 6.27 -5.42
N ALA A 70 -30.40 6.47 -5.57
CA ALA A 70 -29.42 5.48 -5.14
C ALA A 70 -29.47 5.42 -3.61
N PRO A 71 -29.58 4.25 -3.00
CA PRO A 71 -29.38 4.13 -1.56
C PRO A 71 -27.98 4.65 -1.24
N LEU A 72 -27.88 5.60 -0.32
CA LEU A 72 -26.63 6.24 0.09
C LEU A 72 -25.50 5.22 0.22
N GLY A 73 -24.49 5.34 -0.65
CA GLY A 73 -23.23 4.61 -0.55
C GLY A 73 -23.20 3.17 -1.07
N LEU A 74 -24.25 2.65 -1.73
CA LEU A 74 -24.25 1.26 -2.19
C LEU A 74 -24.17 1.07 -3.71
N ILE A 75 -24.42 2.10 -4.50
CA ILE A 75 -24.40 2.04 -5.97
C ILE A 75 -23.87 3.37 -6.49
N ASN A 76 -22.87 3.32 -7.40
CA ASN A 76 -22.40 4.51 -8.09
C ASN A 76 -23.57 5.12 -8.91
N PRO A 77 -23.90 6.40 -8.72
CA PRO A 77 -24.98 7.06 -9.47
C PRO A 77 -24.83 6.95 -10.98
N GLU A 78 -23.62 6.92 -11.50
CA GLU A 78 -23.34 6.76 -12.91
C GLU A 78 -23.81 5.41 -13.48
N ASP A 79 -23.78 4.33 -12.71
CA ASP A 79 -24.24 3.00 -13.14
C ASP A 79 -25.75 2.96 -13.39
N LEU A 80 -26.49 3.94 -12.85
CA LEU A 80 -27.94 4.10 -13.06
C LEU A 80 -28.26 5.08 -14.19
N CYS A 81 -27.25 5.54 -14.93
CA CYS A 81 -27.43 6.50 -16.03
C CYS A 81 -28.20 5.89 -17.19
N GLN A 82 -29.32 6.54 -17.54
CA GLN A 82 -30.08 6.29 -18.73
C GLN A 82 -30.11 7.57 -19.58
N GLU A 83 -29.37 7.56 -20.67
CA GLU A 83 -29.15 8.73 -21.53
C GLU A 83 -30.46 9.40 -21.93
N GLY A 84 -30.54 10.72 -21.73
CA GLY A 84 -31.73 11.52 -21.97
C GLY A 84 -32.85 11.36 -20.94
N LEU A 85 -32.63 10.58 -19.85
CA LEU A 85 -33.64 10.36 -18.80
C LEU A 85 -33.05 10.74 -17.42
N THR A 86 -31.96 10.11 -16.99
CA THR A 86 -31.30 10.34 -15.69
C THR A 86 -29.89 10.89 -15.84
N CYS A 87 -29.44 11.05 -17.06
CA CYS A 87 -28.15 11.65 -17.39
C CYS A 87 -28.15 12.19 -18.83
N ASP A 88 -27.09 12.93 -19.12
CA ASP A 88 -26.83 13.57 -20.39
C ASP A 88 -25.36 13.50 -20.73
N THR A 89 -25.02 13.23 -21.99
CA THR A 89 -23.63 13.12 -22.44
C THR A 89 -23.28 14.22 -23.45
N PHE A 90 -22.23 14.99 -23.15
CA PHE A 90 -21.60 15.91 -24.08
C PHE A 90 -20.27 15.34 -24.57
N THR A 91 -20.01 15.39 -25.87
CA THR A 91 -18.76 14.89 -26.45
C THR A 91 -17.79 16.04 -26.71
N LEU A 92 -16.64 16.04 -26.00
CA LEU A 92 -15.56 16.99 -26.22
C LEU A 92 -14.43 16.36 -27.05
N ASN A 93 -14.17 16.91 -28.24
CA ASN A 93 -13.01 16.52 -29.03
C ASN A 93 -11.82 17.41 -28.70
N VAL A 94 -10.78 16.86 -28.10
CA VAL A 94 -9.55 17.56 -27.75
C VAL A 94 -8.53 17.42 -28.89
N GLY A 95 -8.29 18.52 -29.60
CA GLY A 95 -7.36 18.58 -30.75
C GLY A 95 -5.91 18.80 -30.32
N GLY A 96 -4.99 18.78 -31.31
CA GLY A 96 -3.56 18.94 -31.09
C GLY A 96 -2.85 17.63 -30.71
N THR A 97 -1.63 17.74 -30.21
CA THR A 97 -0.80 16.64 -29.73
C THR A 97 -0.59 16.78 -28.22
N ALA A 98 -0.17 15.71 -27.56
CA ALA A 98 0.16 15.75 -26.13
C ALA A 98 1.18 16.86 -25.78
N ALA A 99 2.13 17.13 -26.67
CA ALA A 99 3.12 18.19 -26.48
C ALA A 99 2.51 19.61 -26.48
N ASP A 100 1.44 19.84 -27.24
CA ASP A 100 0.74 21.14 -27.28
C ASP A 100 0.01 21.45 -25.95
N TRP A 101 -0.23 20.44 -25.14
CA TRP A 101 -0.91 20.48 -23.84
C TRP A 101 0.06 20.42 -22.65
N SER A 102 1.37 20.39 -22.88
CA SER A 102 2.39 20.21 -21.83
C SER A 102 2.23 21.16 -20.64
N ASN A 103 1.81 22.42 -20.91
CA ASN A 103 1.62 23.47 -19.90
C ASN A 103 0.14 23.87 -19.71
N LYS A 104 -0.80 23.03 -20.12
CA LYS A 104 -2.23 23.37 -20.13
C LYS A 104 -3.07 22.22 -19.61
N LEU A 105 -4.15 22.57 -18.93
CA LEU A 105 -5.25 21.72 -18.50
C LEU A 105 -6.53 22.18 -19.18
N ILE A 106 -7.54 21.32 -19.18
CA ILE A 106 -8.90 21.72 -19.53
C ILE A 106 -9.73 21.54 -18.27
N ARG A 107 -10.20 22.66 -17.71
CA ARG A 107 -11.23 22.65 -16.65
C ARG A 107 -12.59 22.44 -17.28
N ILE A 108 -13.30 21.45 -16.83
CA ILE A 108 -14.66 21.12 -17.21
C ILE A 108 -15.55 21.44 -16.03
N LYS A 109 -16.54 22.30 -16.23
CA LYS A 109 -17.46 22.75 -15.20
C LYS A 109 -18.89 22.67 -15.69
N ILE A 110 -19.80 22.21 -14.84
CA ILE A 110 -21.24 22.37 -15.01
C ILE A 110 -21.78 23.27 -13.90
N GLU A 111 -22.76 24.12 -14.20
CA GLU A 111 -23.36 25.05 -13.25
C GLU A 111 -24.86 25.17 -13.50
N TRP A 112 -25.65 25.34 -12.46
CA TRP A 112 -27.12 25.43 -12.51
C TRP A 112 -27.65 26.51 -11.58
N LEU A 113 -28.97 26.74 -11.62
CA LEU A 113 -29.54 27.88 -10.89
C LEU A 113 -30.36 27.47 -9.65
N LEU A 114 -30.88 26.27 -9.63
CA LEU A 114 -31.81 25.85 -8.58
C LEU A 114 -31.04 25.17 -7.44
N PRO A 115 -31.02 25.74 -6.26
CA PRO A 115 -30.27 25.24 -5.12
C PRO A 115 -30.68 23.84 -4.61
N ALA A 116 -31.86 23.38 -4.97
CA ALA A 116 -32.36 22.06 -4.61
C ALA A 116 -32.04 20.98 -5.66
N THR A 117 -31.33 21.38 -6.71
CA THR A 117 -30.86 20.49 -7.77
C THR A 117 -29.43 20.06 -7.45
N ASP A 118 -29.14 18.79 -7.77
CA ASP A 118 -27.83 18.18 -7.64
C ASP A 118 -27.50 17.38 -8.91
N TYR A 119 -26.36 17.69 -9.52
CA TYR A 119 -25.85 17.02 -10.70
C TYR A 119 -24.43 16.56 -10.42
N ASP A 120 -24.11 15.30 -10.72
CA ASP A 120 -22.77 14.77 -10.69
C ASP A 120 -22.12 14.82 -12.07
N LEU A 121 -20.80 15.02 -12.09
CA LEU A 121 -19.99 15.14 -13.30
C LEU A 121 -19.02 13.96 -13.42
N TYR A 122 -19.06 13.23 -14.54
CA TYR A 122 -18.13 12.16 -14.86
C TYR A 122 -17.51 12.37 -16.23
N ILE A 123 -16.22 12.13 -16.38
CA ILE A 123 -15.50 12.32 -17.65
C ILE A 123 -14.77 11.05 -18.00
N HIS A 124 -15.13 10.46 -19.13
CA HIS A 124 -14.49 9.27 -19.67
C HIS A 124 -13.67 9.57 -20.90
N LYS A 125 -12.59 8.83 -21.10
CA LYS A 125 -11.78 8.85 -22.31
C LYS A 125 -12.37 7.93 -23.35
N ASP A 126 -12.51 8.42 -24.57
CA ASP A 126 -12.94 7.76 -25.80
C ASP A 126 -14.44 7.36 -25.85
N SER A 127 -15.08 6.90 -24.78
CA SER A 127 -16.48 6.51 -24.74
C SER A 127 -17.02 6.50 -23.31
N ASN A 128 -18.36 6.42 -23.15
CA ASN A 128 -19.01 6.31 -21.83
C ASN A 128 -18.62 5.06 -21.01
N SER A 129 -18.01 4.08 -21.64
CA SER A 129 -17.44 2.88 -21.00
C SER A 129 -15.91 2.89 -21.04
N GLY A 130 -15.30 3.97 -21.47
CA GLY A 130 -13.85 4.17 -21.43
C GLY A 130 -13.34 4.48 -20.01
N PRO A 131 -12.02 4.61 -19.84
CA PRO A 131 -11.44 4.97 -18.55
C PRO A 131 -12.04 6.26 -18.00
N LEU A 132 -12.47 6.25 -16.74
CA LEU A 132 -12.86 7.45 -16.01
C LEU A 132 -11.60 8.28 -15.74
N VAL A 133 -11.55 9.52 -16.23
CA VAL A 133 -10.38 10.40 -16.15
C VAL A 133 -10.62 11.66 -15.34
N GLY A 134 -11.84 11.85 -14.86
CA GLY A 134 -12.19 12.94 -13.95
C GLY A 134 -13.64 12.79 -13.50
N SER A 135 -13.93 13.18 -12.27
CA SER A 135 -15.28 13.22 -11.72
C SER A 135 -15.43 14.31 -10.67
N SER A 136 -16.64 14.72 -10.40
CA SER A 136 -17.01 15.63 -9.33
C SER A 136 -18.48 15.32 -8.95
N GLY A 137 -18.73 15.07 -7.68
CA GLY A 137 -20.05 14.75 -7.12
C GLY A 137 -20.11 15.34 -5.70
N ARG A 138 -20.22 16.68 -5.62
CA ARG A 138 -20.28 17.43 -4.36
C ARG A 138 -21.73 17.57 -3.97
N GLY A 139 -22.17 16.89 -2.93
CA GLY A 139 -23.55 16.99 -2.45
C GLY A 139 -23.98 18.40 -2.08
N ALA A 140 -25.28 18.68 -2.20
CA ALA A 140 -25.89 19.94 -1.79
C ALA A 140 -25.66 20.19 -0.29
N THR A 141 -24.85 21.20 0.02
CA THR A 141 -24.19 21.34 1.32
C THR A 141 -25.04 22.03 2.40
N SER A 142 -26.03 22.81 2.01
CA SER A 142 -26.96 23.46 2.98
C SER A 142 -28.13 24.09 2.25
N PRO A 143 -29.34 24.11 2.84
CA PRO A 143 -30.45 24.90 2.30
C PRO A 143 -30.19 26.40 2.24
N THR A 144 -29.19 26.90 2.95
CA THR A 144 -28.86 28.31 3.03
C THR A 144 -27.70 28.76 2.14
N GLU A 145 -26.83 27.82 1.73
CA GLU A 145 -25.70 28.05 0.80
C GLU A 145 -25.49 26.81 -0.09
N PRO A 146 -26.38 26.57 -1.06
CA PRO A 146 -26.30 25.40 -1.92
C PRO A 146 -25.17 25.54 -2.93
N LEU A 147 -24.40 24.48 -3.11
CA LEU A 147 -23.50 24.36 -4.24
C LEU A 147 -24.34 24.21 -5.52
N THR A 148 -24.08 25.02 -6.51
CA THR A 148 -24.79 25.04 -7.79
C THR A 148 -23.85 24.81 -8.97
N TRP A 149 -22.76 24.08 -8.74
CA TRP A 149 -21.76 23.76 -9.75
C TRP A 149 -20.92 22.55 -9.39
N GLU A 150 -20.49 21.80 -10.41
CA GLU A 150 -19.48 20.74 -10.34
C GLU A 150 -18.35 21.03 -11.31
N ASP A 151 -17.10 20.73 -10.94
CA ASP A 151 -15.98 20.88 -11.85
C ASP A 151 -14.86 19.86 -11.57
N THR A 152 -14.11 19.60 -12.64
CA THR A 152 -12.89 18.80 -12.58
C THR A 152 -11.96 19.18 -13.74
N THR A 153 -10.73 18.73 -13.73
CA THR A 153 -9.76 19.02 -14.77
C THR A 153 -9.30 17.75 -15.47
N ILE A 154 -9.06 17.85 -16.78
CA ILE A 154 -8.35 16.81 -17.54
C ILE A 154 -7.02 17.35 -18.06
N ASP A 155 -6.03 16.46 -18.14
CA ASP A 155 -4.69 16.75 -18.66
C ASP A 155 -4.45 16.01 -19.97
N PRO A 156 -4.66 16.63 -21.15
CA PRO A 156 -4.47 15.95 -22.41
C PRO A 156 -3.01 15.58 -22.72
N ALA A 157 -2.04 16.16 -22.04
CA ALA A 157 -0.65 15.76 -22.16
C ALA A 157 -0.39 14.36 -21.57
N ILE A 158 -1.15 13.98 -20.55
CA ILE A 158 -1.06 12.69 -19.83
C ILE A 158 -2.12 11.72 -20.33
N GLN A 159 -3.39 12.14 -20.35
CA GLN A 159 -4.54 11.31 -20.70
C GLN A 159 -4.76 11.16 -22.20
N GLY A 160 -3.96 11.86 -23.02
CA GLY A 160 -4.04 11.85 -24.48
C GLY A 160 -5.08 12.82 -25.05
N THR A 161 -4.86 13.21 -26.30
CA THR A 161 -5.84 14.00 -27.09
C THR A 161 -6.91 13.08 -27.69
N GLY A 162 -7.95 13.63 -28.32
CA GLY A 162 -9.03 12.89 -28.93
C GLY A 162 -10.37 13.06 -28.22
N VAL A 163 -11.18 12.03 -28.19
CA VAL A 163 -12.55 12.10 -27.67
C VAL A 163 -12.58 11.97 -26.14
N TYR A 164 -13.38 12.82 -25.52
CA TYR A 164 -13.79 12.70 -24.13
C TYR A 164 -15.32 12.77 -24.05
N THR A 165 -15.93 11.89 -23.28
CA THR A 165 -17.37 11.93 -23.02
C THR A 165 -17.60 12.50 -21.63
N ILE A 166 -18.33 13.59 -21.56
CA ILE A 166 -18.65 14.31 -20.35
C ILE A 166 -20.09 14.01 -19.99
N ARG A 167 -20.29 13.23 -18.94
CA ARG A 167 -21.61 12.80 -18.47
C ARG A 167 -22.04 13.65 -17.28
N THR A 168 -23.20 14.25 -17.41
CA THR A 168 -23.91 14.94 -16.33
C THR A 168 -25.00 14.02 -15.81
N VAL A 169 -24.84 13.49 -14.61
CA VAL A 169 -25.78 12.59 -13.95
C VAL A 169 -26.74 13.41 -13.10
N TYR A 170 -28.04 13.17 -13.23
CA TYR A 170 -29.07 13.90 -12.51
C TYR A 170 -29.31 13.25 -11.15
N TYR A 171 -28.45 13.58 -10.17
CA TYR A 171 -28.52 12.97 -8.85
C TYR A 171 -29.79 13.35 -8.10
N ALA A 172 -30.12 14.66 -8.07
CA ALA A 172 -31.36 15.20 -7.50
C ALA A 172 -31.87 16.36 -8.36
N ALA A 173 -32.37 16.06 -9.55
CA ALA A 173 -32.85 17.08 -10.48
C ALA A 173 -34.34 16.92 -10.73
N THR A 174 -35.05 18.06 -10.89
CA THR A 174 -36.45 18.10 -11.30
C THR A 174 -36.58 18.16 -12.83
N ALA A 175 -37.66 17.63 -13.39
CA ALA A 175 -37.90 17.75 -14.81
C ALA A 175 -37.87 19.22 -15.26
N LEU A 176 -37.15 19.48 -16.36
CA LEU A 176 -36.96 20.81 -16.99
C LEU A 176 -35.94 21.69 -16.24
N ASP A 177 -35.22 21.20 -15.24
CA ASP A 177 -34.09 21.92 -14.71
C ASP A 177 -32.96 21.99 -15.75
N GLN A 178 -32.20 23.09 -15.73
CA GLN A 178 -31.20 23.39 -16.74
C GLN A 178 -29.84 23.61 -16.11
N TYR A 179 -28.81 23.05 -16.72
CA TYR A 179 -27.46 23.36 -16.42
C TYR A 179 -26.70 23.93 -17.62
N ARG A 180 -25.62 24.62 -17.35
CA ARG A 180 -24.66 25.11 -18.33
C ARG A 180 -23.34 24.42 -18.11
N GLY A 181 -22.82 23.75 -19.14
CA GLY A 181 -21.49 23.18 -19.15
C GLY A 181 -20.48 24.09 -19.84
N SER A 182 -19.24 24.01 -19.41
CA SER A 182 -18.11 24.70 -20.03
C SER A 182 -16.83 23.88 -19.95
N ALA A 183 -16.01 23.97 -21.00
CA ALA A 183 -14.65 23.44 -21.03
C ALA A 183 -13.69 24.60 -21.37
N ALA A 184 -12.84 24.98 -20.45
CA ALA A 184 -11.92 26.10 -20.55
C ALA A 184 -10.47 25.63 -20.43
N ILE A 185 -9.57 26.25 -21.22
CA ILE A 185 -8.15 26.01 -21.07
C ILE A 185 -7.62 26.83 -19.91
N GLU A 186 -6.91 26.16 -19.01
CA GLU A 186 -6.15 26.78 -17.94
C GLU A 186 -4.66 26.44 -18.09
N ASN A 187 -3.80 27.34 -17.66
CA ASN A 187 -2.38 26.99 -17.56
C ASN A 187 -2.17 26.08 -16.37
N LYS A 188 -1.34 25.07 -16.53
CA LYS A 188 -0.84 24.30 -15.40
C LYS A 188 -0.18 25.25 -14.40
N PRO A 189 -0.38 25.08 -13.09
CA PRO A 189 0.43 25.77 -12.11
C PRO A 189 1.90 25.61 -12.45
N ALA A 190 2.69 26.66 -12.30
CA ALA A 190 4.14 26.53 -12.47
C ALA A 190 4.63 25.43 -11.51
N PRO A 191 5.48 24.49 -11.94
CA PRO A 191 6.06 23.51 -11.05
C PRO A 191 6.67 24.24 -9.85
N GLN A 192 6.29 23.88 -8.64
CA GLN A 192 6.94 24.41 -7.46
C GLN A 192 8.40 23.97 -7.47
N PRO A 193 9.34 24.84 -7.08
CA PRO A 193 10.73 24.49 -7.09
C PRO A 193 10.98 23.31 -6.14
N ALA A 194 11.80 22.37 -6.58
CA ALA A 194 12.40 21.42 -5.66
C ALA A 194 13.16 22.18 -4.56
N PRO A 195 13.24 21.63 -3.34
CA PRO A 195 14.08 22.23 -2.30
C PRO A 195 15.51 22.44 -2.82
N PRO A 196 16.18 23.51 -2.42
CA PRO A 196 17.60 23.64 -2.68
C PRO A 196 18.35 22.39 -2.17
N PRO A 197 19.42 21.96 -2.83
CA PRO A 197 20.20 20.80 -2.37
C PRO A 197 20.61 20.98 -0.92
N SER A 198 20.30 20.01 -0.07
CA SER A 198 20.78 19.97 1.31
C SER A 198 22.20 19.41 1.33
N ASN A 199 23.05 19.95 2.19
CA ASN A 199 24.37 19.41 2.51
C ASN A 199 24.29 18.26 3.54
N GLU A 200 23.10 17.99 4.07
CA GLU A 200 22.88 16.95 5.07
C GLU A 200 22.69 15.58 4.40
N ALA A 201 23.24 14.55 5.02
CA ALA A 201 22.99 13.19 4.60
C ALA A 201 21.55 12.78 4.97
N ALA A 202 20.89 12.04 4.08
CA ALA A 202 19.55 11.54 4.36
C ALA A 202 19.58 10.57 5.56
N PRO A 203 18.65 10.70 6.52
CA PRO A 203 18.47 9.73 7.57
C PRO A 203 18.18 8.33 7.01
N ARG A 204 18.50 7.31 7.78
CA ARG A 204 18.25 5.92 7.40
C ARG A 204 17.15 5.32 8.25
N TYR A 205 16.36 4.44 7.63
CA TYR A 205 15.16 3.89 8.21
C TYR A 205 15.16 2.36 8.13
N HIS A 206 14.42 1.73 9.04
CA HIS A 206 14.13 0.30 9.02
C HIS A 206 12.64 0.07 9.26
N ASN A 207 12.05 -0.89 8.53
CA ASN A 207 10.64 -1.21 8.62
C ASN A 207 10.41 -2.34 9.62
N TYR A 208 9.43 -2.15 10.49
CA TYR A 208 9.02 -3.11 11.51
C TYR A 208 7.56 -3.45 11.27
N ALA A 209 7.29 -4.55 10.60
CA ALA A 209 5.95 -5.09 10.45
C ALA A 209 5.52 -5.80 11.75
N ALA A 210 4.25 -5.66 12.11
CA ALA A 210 3.69 -6.41 13.22
C ALA A 210 3.73 -7.93 12.94
N PRO A 211 3.85 -8.79 13.96
CA PRO A 211 3.79 -10.25 13.78
C PRO A 211 2.54 -10.72 13.04
N PRO A 212 2.53 -11.89 12.39
CA PRO A 212 1.40 -12.35 11.57
C PRO A 212 0.05 -12.38 12.27
N ALA A 213 0.04 -12.63 13.60
CA ALA A 213 -1.19 -12.77 14.38
C ALA A 213 -1.88 -11.45 14.74
N MET A 214 -1.24 -10.28 14.51
CA MET A 214 -1.78 -8.98 14.92
C MET A 214 -1.53 -7.89 13.87
N GLY A 215 -2.29 -6.79 13.96
CA GLY A 215 -2.10 -5.64 13.08
C GLY A 215 -2.45 -5.91 11.62
N ASN A 216 -3.44 -6.73 11.32
CA ASN A 216 -3.80 -7.08 9.93
C ASN A 216 -4.92 -6.19 9.35
N SER A 217 -5.38 -5.19 10.09
CA SER A 217 -6.42 -4.25 9.69
C SER A 217 -6.01 -2.83 10.12
N ALA A 218 -4.84 -2.41 9.67
CA ALA A 218 -4.19 -1.17 10.10
C ALA A 218 -4.46 0.01 9.16
N GLY A 219 -5.54 0.01 8.42
CA GLY A 219 -5.97 1.23 7.72
C GLY A 219 -6.17 2.37 8.71
N GLU A 220 -5.78 3.59 8.33
CA GLU A 220 -5.78 4.77 9.22
C GLU A 220 -4.94 4.58 10.50
N PRO A 221 -3.68 4.16 10.40
CA PRO A 221 -2.86 3.94 11.56
C PRO A 221 -2.44 5.25 12.21
N THR A 222 -2.50 5.33 13.54
CA THR A 222 -1.87 6.39 14.31
C THR A 222 -0.86 5.86 15.31
N ILE A 223 0.14 6.67 15.63
CA ILE A 223 1.26 6.29 16.47
C ILE A 223 1.63 7.40 17.46
N GLY A 224 1.90 7.01 18.70
CA GLY A 224 2.46 7.89 19.69
C GLY A 224 3.67 7.25 20.39
N ALA A 225 4.60 8.05 20.84
CA ALA A 225 5.77 7.59 21.58
C ALA A 225 5.71 8.06 23.03
N ASN A 226 5.78 7.16 23.98
CA ASN A 226 5.91 7.49 25.40
C ASN A 226 7.37 7.78 25.71
N TRP A 227 7.68 9.03 26.04
CA TRP A 227 9.07 9.45 26.27
C TRP A 227 9.62 9.01 27.62
N GLU A 228 8.78 8.57 28.55
CA GLU A 228 9.24 8.01 29.82
C GLU A 228 9.68 6.55 29.65
N SER A 229 8.79 5.69 29.16
CA SER A 229 9.07 4.27 28.96
C SER A 229 9.96 4.00 27.73
N GLY A 230 9.87 4.82 26.72
CA GLY A 230 10.50 4.62 25.40
C GLY A 230 9.73 3.69 24.47
N ASN A 231 8.53 3.27 24.86
CA ASN A 231 7.64 2.47 24.02
C ASN A 231 6.90 3.34 22.99
N ALA A 232 6.51 2.76 21.87
CA ALA A 232 5.49 3.33 20.99
C ALA A 232 4.15 2.63 21.20
N MET A 233 3.09 3.41 21.05
CA MET A 233 1.71 2.94 21.02
C MET A 233 1.17 3.13 19.60
N PHE A 234 0.55 2.10 19.06
CA PHE A 234 0.10 2.06 17.66
C PHE A 234 -1.34 1.56 17.61
N ILE A 235 -2.21 2.22 16.84
CA ILE A 235 -3.55 1.70 16.59
C ILE A 235 -3.64 1.04 15.21
N ALA A 236 -4.20 -0.16 15.16
CA ALA A 236 -4.45 -0.95 13.96
C ALA A 236 -5.92 -1.36 13.96
N GLY A 237 -6.79 -0.48 13.47
CA GLY A 237 -8.24 -0.67 13.54
C GLY A 237 -8.71 -0.81 14.98
N LEU A 238 -9.18 -1.99 15.37
CA LEU A 238 -9.67 -2.27 16.75
C LEU A 238 -8.58 -2.68 17.72
N GLN A 239 -7.35 -2.88 17.26
CA GLN A 239 -6.22 -3.27 18.10
C GLN A 239 -5.37 -2.07 18.50
N THR A 240 -5.02 -1.98 19.78
CA THR A 240 -3.99 -1.06 20.28
C THR A 240 -2.75 -1.86 20.62
N LEU A 241 -1.66 -1.59 19.90
CA LEU A 241 -0.42 -2.34 19.99
C LEU A 241 0.66 -1.52 20.70
N ARG A 242 1.33 -2.12 21.67
CA ARG A 242 2.54 -1.57 22.29
C ARG A 242 3.76 -2.14 21.61
N VAL A 243 4.72 -1.28 21.24
CA VAL A 243 5.94 -1.68 20.56
C VAL A 243 7.15 -1.23 21.37
N LYS A 244 8.06 -2.18 21.63
CA LYS A 244 9.34 -1.97 22.32
C LYS A 244 10.49 -2.34 21.43
N TRP A 245 11.59 -1.61 21.52
CA TRP A 245 12.84 -1.92 20.81
C TRP A 245 13.99 -2.21 21.77
N ASP A 246 14.79 -3.23 21.42
CA ASP A 246 16.06 -3.49 22.09
C ASP A 246 17.17 -2.69 21.38
N ASP A 247 17.28 -1.43 21.74
CA ASP A 247 18.16 -0.43 21.12
C ASP A 247 19.65 -0.75 21.05
N PRO A 248 20.27 -1.59 21.91
CA PRO A 248 21.67 -1.98 21.74
C PRO A 248 21.96 -2.76 20.46
N ALA A 249 20.96 -3.40 19.86
CA ALA A 249 21.10 -4.09 18.58
C ALA A 249 20.82 -3.15 17.40
N SER A 250 21.46 -3.39 16.24
CA SER A 250 21.22 -2.62 15.01
C SER A 250 20.98 -3.55 13.79
N PRO A 251 19.77 -3.53 13.16
CA PRO A 251 18.58 -2.83 13.63
C PRO A 251 18.05 -3.42 14.95
N ALA A 252 17.49 -2.57 15.80
CA ALA A 252 16.95 -2.99 17.09
C ALA A 252 15.78 -3.96 16.90
N PRO A 253 15.77 -5.14 17.52
CA PRO A 253 14.57 -6.01 17.46
C PRO A 253 13.35 -5.32 18.07
N ALA A 254 12.19 -5.49 17.45
CA ALA A 254 10.92 -4.96 17.95
C ALA A 254 10.08 -6.08 18.57
N THR A 255 9.51 -5.81 19.74
CA THR A 255 8.51 -6.67 20.39
C THR A 255 7.16 -5.97 20.33
N TRP A 256 6.15 -6.66 19.83
CA TRP A 256 4.78 -6.18 19.69
C TRP A 256 3.87 -6.88 20.67
N GLU A 257 3.02 -6.14 21.37
CA GLU A 257 2.06 -6.66 22.34
C GLU A 257 0.70 -6.01 22.10
N ASP A 258 -0.37 -6.81 22.06
CA ASP A 258 -1.75 -6.31 22.05
C ASP A 258 -2.14 -5.88 23.46
N VAL A 259 -2.40 -4.60 23.64
CA VAL A 259 -2.76 -3.97 24.93
C VAL A 259 -4.11 -3.25 24.83
N SER A 260 -4.97 -3.68 23.95
CA SER A 260 -6.24 -3.05 23.61
C SER A 260 -7.17 -2.88 24.83
N ALA A 261 -7.80 -1.73 24.93
CA ALA A 261 -8.87 -1.51 25.92
C ALA A 261 -10.18 -2.15 25.45
N THR A 262 -10.90 -2.78 26.35
CA THR A 262 -12.12 -3.53 26.01
C THR A 262 -13.20 -2.69 25.32
N ASN A 263 -13.39 -1.42 25.75
CA ASN A 263 -14.43 -0.55 25.19
C ASN A 263 -14.07 0.06 23.84
N THR A 264 -12.78 0.08 23.48
CA THR A 264 -12.29 0.58 22.19
C THR A 264 -11.90 -0.54 21.22
N SER A 265 -12.33 -1.79 21.47
CA SER A 265 -12.02 -2.96 20.64
C SER A 265 -13.28 -3.61 20.05
N VAL A 266 -14.42 -2.91 20.02
CA VAL A 266 -15.72 -3.51 19.67
C VAL A 266 -16.17 -3.13 18.27
N VAL A 267 -16.11 -1.84 17.93
CA VAL A 267 -16.51 -1.31 16.64
C VAL A 267 -15.82 0.04 16.39
N SER A 268 -15.50 0.34 15.16
CA SER A 268 -15.01 1.66 14.75
C SER A 268 -15.50 2.00 13.36
N LEU A 269 -15.87 3.26 13.17
CA LEU A 269 -15.96 3.88 11.85
C LEU A 269 -14.61 4.51 11.48
N ASP A 270 -13.88 5.01 12.51
CA ASP A 270 -12.58 5.68 12.39
C ASP A 270 -11.77 5.42 13.66
N PRO A 271 -10.61 4.76 13.64
CA PRO A 271 -9.73 4.62 14.79
C PRO A 271 -8.78 5.81 14.93
N ILE A 272 -8.53 6.29 16.14
CA ILE A 272 -7.49 7.30 16.39
C ILE A 272 -6.77 7.03 17.70
N LEU A 273 -5.44 7.28 17.72
CA LEU A 273 -4.60 7.23 18.91
C LEU A 273 -3.80 8.53 19.02
N PHE A 274 -3.67 9.05 20.19
CA PHE A 274 -2.83 10.20 20.50
C PHE A 274 -2.05 9.95 21.79
N THR A 275 -0.74 10.16 21.78
CA THR A 275 0.09 10.15 22.98
C THR A 275 0.58 11.56 23.28
N ASP A 276 0.14 12.08 24.42
CA ASP A 276 0.58 13.38 24.94
C ASP A 276 1.90 13.18 25.68
N SER A 277 3.00 13.32 24.94
CA SER A 277 4.36 13.10 25.43
C SER A 277 5.04 14.40 25.78
N ASP A 278 5.57 14.48 27.00
CA ASP A 278 6.33 15.60 27.51
C ASP A 278 7.54 15.12 28.32
N ALA A 279 8.72 15.60 27.99
CA ALA A 279 9.97 15.38 28.76
C ALA A 279 10.12 16.35 29.95
N GLY A 280 9.24 17.34 30.07
CA GLY A 280 9.29 18.40 31.06
C GLY A 280 8.98 17.98 32.49
N ALA A 281 8.92 18.97 33.39
CA ALA A 281 8.61 18.74 34.80
C ALA A 281 7.18 18.22 35.05
N THR A 282 6.29 18.36 34.08
CA THR A 282 4.89 17.93 34.14
C THR A 282 4.68 16.47 33.80
N ARG A 283 5.55 15.83 33.04
CA ARG A 283 5.56 14.41 32.64
C ARG A 283 4.17 13.86 32.35
N THR A 284 3.62 14.21 31.19
CA THR A 284 2.34 13.70 30.76
C THR A 284 2.52 12.27 30.25
N ASN A 285 2.86 11.89 29.13
CA ASN A 285 2.99 10.53 28.59
C ASN A 285 1.70 9.69 28.65
N ARG A 286 0.55 10.36 28.56
CA ARG A 286 -0.77 9.70 28.49
C ARG A 286 -1.10 9.36 27.05
N THR A 287 -1.53 8.11 26.81
CA THR A 287 -2.04 7.66 25.52
C THR A 287 -3.56 7.58 25.55
N PHE A 288 -4.20 8.21 24.60
CA PHE A 288 -5.64 8.15 24.33
C PHE A 288 -5.90 7.26 23.12
N VAL A 289 -6.98 6.47 23.20
CA VAL A 289 -7.52 5.72 22.09
C VAL A 289 -8.99 6.04 21.95
N SER A 290 -9.44 6.41 20.76
CA SER A 290 -10.83 6.71 20.46
C SER A 290 -11.30 5.94 19.22
N GLN A 291 -12.53 5.45 19.26
CA GLN A 291 -13.22 4.79 18.16
C GLN A 291 -14.50 5.57 17.86
N LEU A 292 -14.70 5.95 16.61
CA LEU A 292 -15.87 6.69 16.17
C LEU A 292 -17.11 5.78 16.15
N LEU A 293 -18.16 6.18 16.83
CA LEU A 293 -19.45 5.47 16.94
C LEU A 293 -20.59 6.36 16.44
N GLY A 294 -20.62 6.66 15.14
CA GLY A 294 -21.53 7.68 14.62
C GLY A 294 -21.19 9.06 15.19
N LYS A 295 -22.14 9.75 15.81
CA LYS A 295 -21.90 11.10 16.38
C LYS A 295 -21.31 11.10 17.80
N ALA A 296 -20.72 10.01 18.24
CA ALA A 296 -20.10 9.87 19.54
C ALA A 296 -18.81 9.06 19.46
N SER A 297 -17.95 9.15 20.45
CA SER A 297 -16.72 8.36 20.52
C SER A 297 -16.73 7.39 21.70
N ALA A 298 -16.19 6.18 21.49
CA ALA A 298 -15.74 5.31 22.58
C ALA A 298 -14.26 5.59 22.83
N MET A 299 -13.95 6.16 23.98
CA MET A 299 -12.59 6.59 24.30
C MET A 299 -12.08 5.95 25.60
N SER A 300 -10.80 5.66 25.63
CA SER A 300 -10.05 5.28 26.84
C SER A 300 -8.69 5.95 26.83
N PHE A 301 -8.09 6.08 28.02
CA PHE A 301 -6.71 6.53 28.14
C PHE A 301 -5.92 5.67 29.12
N THR A 302 -4.61 5.65 28.94
CA THR A 302 -3.65 4.93 29.80
C THR A 302 -2.47 5.83 30.14
N ASP A 303 -1.97 5.70 31.37
CA ASP A 303 -0.75 6.36 31.86
C ASP A 303 0.43 5.37 31.98
N ASP A 304 0.25 4.10 31.57
CA ASP A 304 1.20 3.00 31.73
C ASP A 304 1.29 2.08 30.49
N ASP A 305 1.17 2.68 29.30
CA ASP A 305 1.30 2.01 28.01
C ASP A 305 0.35 0.83 27.82
N GLY A 306 -0.90 0.97 28.29
CA GLY A 306 -1.93 -0.03 28.11
C GLY A 306 -1.93 -1.16 29.16
N ALA A 307 -1.09 -1.09 30.20
CA ALA A 307 -1.19 -2.04 31.31
C ALA A 307 -2.50 -1.85 32.10
N ASN A 308 -2.96 -0.60 32.23
CA ASN A 308 -4.27 -0.27 32.77
C ASN A 308 -4.93 0.81 31.93
N TRP A 309 -6.26 0.70 31.75
CA TRP A 309 -7.07 1.63 30.99
C TRP A 309 -8.12 2.32 31.85
N THR A 310 -8.27 3.61 31.68
CA THR A 310 -9.36 4.40 32.25
C THR A 310 -10.35 4.73 31.13
N ILE A 311 -11.61 4.37 31.32
CA ILE A 311 -12.67 4.71 30.36
C ILE A 311 -12.97 6.20 30.49
N SER A 312 -12.91 6.91 29.37
CA SER A 312 -13.39 8.29 29.22
C SER A 312 -14.91 8.30 29.02
N GLN A 313 -15.56 9.39 29.43
CA GLN A 313 -16.96 9.61 29.05
C GLN A 313 -17.11 9.91 27.55
N GLY A 314 -16.00 10.08 26.85
CA GLY A 314 -15.96 10.44 25.43
C GLY A 314 -16.40 11.88 25.18
N SER A 315 -16.44 12.27 23.92
CA SER A 315 -16.80 13.64 23.52
C SER A 315 -18.30 13.97 23.63
N GLY A 316 -19.14 13.00 23.98
CA GLY A 316 -20.59 13.16 23.86
C GLY A 316 -21.03 13.21 22.38
N ILE A 317 -22.12 13.93 22.08
CA ILE A 317 -22.62 14.12 20.72
C ILE A 317 -21.88 15.28 20.08
N ASN A 318 -21.07 14.97 19.07
CA ASN A 318 -20.40 15.95 18.22
C ASN A 318 -21.03 16.01 16.82
N SER A 319 -20.52 16.88 15.94
CA SER A 319 -21.04 17.05 14.57
C SER A 319 -20.89 15.79 13.72
N GLY A 320 -19.75 15.09 13.84
CA GLY A 320 -19.27 14.16 12.85
C GLY A 320 -19.73 12.73 12.99
N VAL A 321 -19.97 12.13 11.83
CA VAL A 321 -20.12 10.68 11.67
C VAL A 321 -18.92 10.08 10.93
N ASP A 322 -17.97 10.93 10.56
CA ASP A 322 -16.76 10.65 9.81
C ASP A 322 -15.62 11.53 10.32
N HIS A 323 -14.37 11.17 10.08
CA HIS A 323 -13.18 11.91 10.51
C HIS A 323 -13.18 12.37 11.97
N GLN A 324 -12.53 11.60 12.82
CA GLN A 324 -12.23 12.04 14.18
C GLN A 324 -10.74 12.30 14.39
N THR A 325 -10.42 13.18 15.33
CA THR A 325 -9.05 13.37 15.79
C THR A 325 -9.01 13.69 17.29
N VAL A 326 -7.97 13.21 17.95
CA VAL A 326 -7.64 13.54 19.34
C VAL A 326 -6.28 14.20 19.37
N GLY A 327 -6.15 15.31 20.09
CA GLY A 327 -4.89 15.99 20.29
C GLY A 327 -4.86 16.70 21.64
N GLY A 328 -3.69 17.14 22.06
CA GLY A 328 -3.56 17.84 23.35
C GLY A 328 -2.23 18.56 23.46
N GLY A 329 -2.12 19.35 24.51
CA GLY A 329 -0.91 20.09 24.81
C GLY A 329 -1.16 21.20 25.85
N PRO A 330 -0.15 22.08 26.04
CA PRO A 330 -0.24 23.19 26.98
C PRO A 330 -1.45 24.08 26.74
N TYR A 331 -1.99 24.66 27.80
CA TYR A 331 -3.03 25.70 27.67
C TYR A 331 -2.42 27.04 27.19
N ALA A 332 -3.11 27.69 26.27
CA ALA A 332 -2.86 29.09 25.95
C ALA A 332 -3.18 29.97 27.15
N ARG A 333 -2.28 30.90 27.49
CA ARG A 333 -2.36 31.76 28.67
C ARG A 333 -2.32 33.24 28.30
N ASN A 334 -2.95 34.06 29.13
CA ASN A 334 -2.80 35.51 29.13
C ASN A 334 -1.42 35.90 29.73
N ILE A 335 -1.04 37.14 29.59
CA ILE A 335 0.22 37.66 30.14
C ILE A 335 0.28 37.54 31.67
N ASP A 336 -0.87 37.60 32.34
CA ASP A 336 -0.99 37.43 33.80
C ASP A 336 -0.96 35.95 34.25
N GLY A 337 -0.80 35.03 33.32
CA GLY A 337 -0.76 33.57 33.58
C GLY A 337 -2.12 32.90 33.66
N THR A 338 -3.22 33.62 33.59
CA THR A 338 -4.57 33.03 33.56
C THR A 338 -4.82 32.30 32.22
N LEU A 339 -5.68 31.28 32.23
CA LEU A 339 -6.01 30.52 31.02
C LEU A 339 -6.93 31.36 30.11
N LYS A 340 -6.62 31.34 28.80
CA LYS A 340 -7.49 31.98 27.80
C LYS A 340 -8.76 31.12 27.55
N GLY A 341 -9.76 31.74 26.89
CA GLY A 341 -10.97 31.04 26.43
C GLY A 341 -11.80 30.39 27.52
N GLY A 342 -11.73 30.92 28.76
CA GLY A 342 -12.52 30.39 29.90
C GLY A 342 -12.14 28.96 30.31
N ALA A 343 -10.96 28.45 29.93
CA ALA A 343 -10.49 27.16 30.35
C ALA A 343 -10.29 27.09 31.88
N ILE A 344 -10.64 25.97 32.49
CA ILE A 344 -10.50 25.75 33.93
C ILE A 344 -10.03 24.35 34.14
N GLN A 345 -8.77 24.15 34.54
CA GLN A 345 -8.23 22.84 34.87
C GLN A 345 -9.02 22.21 36.02
N ARG A 346 -9.42 20.96 35.88
CA ARG A 346 -10.19 20.19 36.83
C ARG A 346 -9.47 18.90 37.21
N PRO A 347 -9.64 18.39 38.42
CA PRO A 347 -9.16 17.07 38.79
C PRO A 347 -9.80 15.99 37.92
N GLY A 348 -9.01 15.08 37.40
CA GLY A 348 -9.48 13.85 36.77
C GLY A 348 -9.99 12.82 37.75
N PRO A 349 -10.35 11.62 37.28
CA PRO A 349 -10.93 10.56 38.13
C PRO A 349 -10.00 10.11 39.27
N ASN A 350 -8.68 10.29 39.13
CA ASN A 350 -7.69 9.99 40.17
C ASN A 350 -7.47 11.14 41.17
N GLY A 351 -8.26 12.22 41.08
CA GLY A 351 -8.16 13.41 41.93
C GLY A 351 -6.97 14.34 41.57
N LYS A 352 -6.20 14.04 40.54
CA LYS A 352 -5.07 14.86 40.08
C LYS A 352 -5.46 15.78 38.92
N ILE A 353 -4.89 16.97 38.92
CA ILE A 353 -5.02 17.90 37.80
C ILE A 353 -4.07 17.44 36.68
N TYR A 354 -4.61 17.28 35.48
CA TYR A 354 -3.83 17.04 34.29
C TYR A 354 -3.32 18.38 33.73
N PRO A 355 -2.04 18.51 33.39
CA PRO A 355 -1.47 19.81 33.09
C PRO A 355 -1.87 20.37 31.70
N HIS A 356 -2.25 19.50 30.76
CA HIS A 356 -2.57 19.85 29.39
C HIS A 356 -4.08 19.86 29.12
N ALA A 357 -4.51 20.63 28.15
CA ALA A 357 -5.82 20.49 27.53
C ALA A 357 -5.83 19.32 26.56
N VAL A 358 -6.93 18.58 26.50
CA VAL A 358 -7.15 17.52 25.52
C VAL A 358 -8.34 17.92 24.64
N TYR A 359 -8.20 17.74 23.34
CA TYR A 359 -9.21 18.12 22.36
C TYR A 359 -9.68 16.89 21.59
N TYR A 360 -10.96 16.84 21.30
CA TYR A 360 -11.58 15.89 20.40
C TYR A 360 -12.32 16.67 19.32
N ALA A 361 -12.05 16.36 18.05
CA ALA A 361 -12.81 16.89 16.94
C ALA A 361 -13.36 15.77 16.07
N SER A 362 -14.48 16.04 15.42
CA SER A 362 -15.05 15.19 14.38
C SER A 362 -15.79 16.05 13.35
N GLN A 363 -15.98 15.50 12.16
CA GLN A 363 -16.56 16.20 11.02
C GLN A 363 -17.77 15.46 10.48
N ASP A 364 -18.82 16.20 10.14
CA ASP A 364 -19.90 15.80 9.24
C ASP A 364 -19.64 16.39 7.84
N ILE A 365 -20.43 16.03 6.84
CA ILE A 365 -20.27 16.49 5.45
C ILE A 365 -19.98 17.99 5.33
N GLY A 366 -20.34 18.77 6.33
CA GLY A 366 -20.20 20.22 6.23
C GLY A 366 -19.75 20.98 7.44
N LEU A 367 -19.63 20.37 8.56
CA LEU A 367 -19.30 21.06 9.82
C LEU A 367 -18.32 20.21 10.61
N ALA A 368 -17.20 20.81 11.00
CA ALA A 368 -16.27 20.25 11.94
C ALA A 368 -16.35 20.99 13.28
N GLU A 369 -16.49 20.24 14.34
CA GLU A 369 -16.60 20.75 15.70
C GLU A 369 -15.53 20.14 16.60
N ILE A 370 -15.06 20.92 17.57
CA ILE A 370 -14.07 20.51 18.54
C ILE A 370 -14.58 20.69 19.97
N ALA A 371 -14.40 19.68 20.79
CA ALA A 371 -14.68 19.70 22.21
C ALA A 371 -13.39 19.65 23.02
N ARG A 372 -13.29 20.45 24.10
CA ARG A 372 -12.15 20.49 25.00
C ARG A 372 -12.43 19.73 26.29
N SER A 373 -11.45 18.99 26.75
CA SER A 373 -11.39 18.43 28.09
C SER A 373 -10.42 19.23 28.97
N ASP A 374 -10.88 19.62 30.14
CA ASP A 374 -10.11 20.33 31.16
C ASP A 374 -9.72 19.43 32.36
N ASP A 375 -10.02 18.12 32.28
CA ASP A 375 -9.77 17.10 33.32
C ASP A 375 -8.92 15.90 32.81
N GLY A 376 -8.15 16.16 31.74
CA GLY A 376 -7.21 15.19 31.19
C GLY A 376 -7.87 14.10 30.33
N GLY A 377 -8.93 14.44 29.61
CA GLY A 377 -9.61 13.57 28.65
C GLY A 377 -10.69 12.67 29.27
N PHE A 378 -11.04 12.88 30.57
CA PHE A 378 -12.10 12.10 31.19
C PHE A 378 -13.49 12.57 30.76
N THR A 379 -13.72 13.90 30.75
CA THR A 379 -14.95 14.51 30.22
C THR A 379 -14.63 15.61 29.23
N PHE A 380 -15.52 15.83 28.27
CA PHE A 380 -15.41 16.88 27.26
C PHE A 380 -16.53 17.91 27.42
N GLY A 381 -16.21 19.17 27.17
CA GLY A 381 -17.15 20.28 27.18
C GLY A 381 -18.03 20.29 25.92
N VAL A 382 -18.74 21.43 25.75
CA VAL A 382 -19.57 21.67 24.56
C VAL A 382 -18.67 21.81 23.34
N ALA A 383 -19.05 21.16 22.24
CA ALA A 383 -18.36 21.30 20.96
C ALA A 383 -18.55 22.70 20.36
N VAL A 384 -17.50 23.21 19.74
CA VAL A 384 -17.41 24.52 19.10
C VAL A 384 -17.09 24.34 17.63
N PRO A 385 -17.83 24.95 16.69
CA PRO A 385 -17.49 24.92 15.27
C PRO A 385 -16.12 25.54 15.00
N MET A 386 -15.29 24.84 14.22
CA MET A 386 -13.98 25.34 13.79
C MET A 386 -14.06 26.17 12.51
N TRP A 387 -14.96 25.83 11.61
CA TRP A 387 -15.26 26.52 10.36
C TRP A 387 -16.67 26.18 9.87
N ASN A 388 -17.14 26.91 8.89
CA ASN A 388 -18.31 26.58 8.11
C ASN A 388 -17.90 26.19 6.68
N LEU A 389 -18.81 25.64 5.90
CA LEU A 389 -18.57 25.19 4.53
C LEU A 389 -18.13 26.30 3.57
N ALA A 390 -18.56 27.54 3.78
CA ALA A 390 -18.08 28.66 2.97
C ALA A 390 -16.60 28.98 3.25
N GLN A 391 -16.05 28.52 4.36
CA GLN A 391 -14.64 28.68 4.71
C GLN A 391 -13.80 27.48 4.29
N CYS A 392 -14.23 26.27 4.63
CA CYS A 392 -13.54 25.01 4.26
C CYS A 392 -14.58 23.95 3.92
N ASP A 393 -14.39 23.31 2.78
CA ASP A 393 -15.22 22.24 2.23
C ASP A 393 -14.48 20.88 2.20
N GLY A 394 -13.22 20.84 2.66
CA GLY A 394 -12.43 19.61 2.78
C GLY A 394 -12.54 18.96 4.16
N LEU A 395 -12.05 17.73 4.24
CA LEU A 395 -11.88 17.01 5.49
C LEU A 395 -10.62 17.52 6.22
N HIS A 396 -10.59 17.31 7.54
CA HIS A 396 -9.50 17.78 8.39
C HIS A 396 -8.49 16.68 8.69
N GLY A 397 -7.23 17.05 8.89
CA GLY A 397 -6.22 16.19 9.49
C GLY A 397 -6.20 16.30 11.02
N HIS A 398 -5.10 15.89 11.63
CA HIS A 398 -4.98 15.73 13.07
C HIS A 398 -4.73 17.05 13.81
N ILE A 399 -5.31 17.16 15.01
CA ILE A 399 -5.08 18.29 15.94
C ILE A 399 -3.63 18.29 16.39
N LYS A 400 -2.98 19.45 16.34
CA LYS A 400 -1.67 19.70 16.94
C LYS A 400 -1.71 20.94 17.81
N VAL A 401 -1.03 20.91 18.96
CA VAL A 401 -0.95 22.01 19.90
C VAL A 401 0.49 22.46 20.07
N ALA A 402 0.72 23.76 19.88
CA ALA A 402 2.03 24.38 20.02
C ALA A 402 2.46 24.54 21.48
N PRO A 403 3.76 24.75 21.76
CA PRO A 403 4.24 25.01 23.12
C PRO A 403 3.61 26.22 23.81
N ASP A 404 3.07 27.18 23.06
CA ASP A 404 2.36 28.36 23.59
C ASP A 404 0.85 28.16 23.77
N GLY A 405 0.35 26.91 23.48
CA GLY A 405 -1.05 26.54 23.56
C GLY A 405 -1.89 26.91 22.34
N THR A 406 -1.28 27.40 21.26
CA THR A 406 -1.98 27.61 19.97
C THR A 406 -2.34 26.26 19.34
N ILE A 407 -3.58 26.10 18.90
CA ILE A 407 -4.12 24.87 18.33
C ILE A 407 -4.18 25.01 16.81
N TYR A 408 -3.82 23.96 16.10
CA TYR A 408 -3.84 23.85 14.65
C TYR A 408 -4.64 22.62 14.24
N VAL A 409 -5.60 22.80 13.31
CA VAL A 409 -6.34 21.73 12.66
C VAL A 409 -6.25 21.94 11.15
N PRO A 410 -5.46 21.15 10.43
CA PRO A 410 -5.30 21.32 8.99
C PRO A 410 -6.53 20.82 8.23
N ASN A 411 -6.76 21.36 7.02
CA ASN A 411 -7.87 20.97 6.15
C ASN A 411 -7.43 21.00 4.69
N LYS A 412 -7.83 19.98 3.92
CA LYS A 412 -7.40 19.77 2.54
C LYS A 412 -8.03 20.73 1.52
N SER A 413 -9.09 21.44 1.91
CA SER A 413 -9.73 22.47 1.05
C SER A 413 -10.38 23.56 1.85
N CYS A 414 -9.76 24.75 1.84
CA CYS A 414 -10.32 26.00 2.35
C CYS A 414 -10.30 27.02 1.22
N ASN A 415 -11.47 27.39 0.68
CA ASN A 415 -11.57 28.23 -0.52
C ASN A 415 -10.74 27.69 -1.70
N GLY A 416 -10.75 26.36 -1.93
CA GLY A 416 -9.99 25.72 -2.98
C GLY A 416 -8.46 25.69 -2.75
N LYS A 417 -7.99 25.91 -1.53
CA LYS A 417 -6.59 25.91 -1.11
C LYS A 417 -6.38 24.99 0.08
N GLN A 418 -5.17 24.52 0.30
CA GLN A 418 -4.79 23.90 1.56
C GLN A 418 -4.87 24.94 2.67
N GLY A 419 -5.46 24.57 3.82
CA GLY A 419 -5.69 25.50 4.90
C GLY A 419 -5.48 24.92 6.29
N VAL A 420 -5.40 25.79 7.28
CA VAL A 420 -5.27 25.43 8.69
C VAL A 420 -6.22 26.32 9.51
N ALA A 421 -7.06 25.70 10.32
CA ALA A 421 -7.81 26.40 11.35
C ALA A 421 -6.92 26.61 12.58
N VAL A 422 -6.82 27.83 13.06
CA VAL A 422 -5.94 28.22 14.16
C VAL A 422 -6.75 28.81 15.29
N SER A 423 -6.56 28.33 16.52
CA SER A 423 -7.12 28.88 17.75
C SER A 423 -6.02 29.28 18.71
N GLU A 424 -6.09 30.51 19.20
CA GLU A 424 -5.15 31.09 20.19
C GLU A 424 -5.76 31.20 21.60
N ASP A 425 -6.96 30.64 21.81
CA ASP A 425 -7.76 30.81 23.03
C ASP A 425 -8.36 29.48 23.54
N ASN A 426 -7.60 28.37 23.43
CA ASN A 426 -7.97 27.03 23.88
C ASN A 426 -9.26 26.50 23.22
N GLY A 427 -9.42 26.75 21.92
CA GLY A 427 -10.51 26.20 21.11
C GLY A 427 -11.83 26.97 21.17
N LEU A 428 -11.86 28.19 21.73
CA LEU A 428 -13.08 28.99 21.81
C LEU A 428 -13.40 29.70 20.50
N SER A 429 -12.38 30.22 19.80
CA SER A 429 -12.53 30.88 18.51
C SER A 429 -11.46 30.44 17.51
N TRP A 430 -11.79 30.56 16.21
CA TRP A 430 -10.97 29.99 15.12
C TRP A 430 -10.76 30.99 13.99
N THR A 431 -9.58 30.95 13.40
CA THR A 431 -9.20 31.72 12.21
C THR A 431 -8.66 30.78 11.15
N ILE A 432 -9.22 30.83 9.94
CA ILE A 432 -8.74 30.01 8.80
C ILE A 432 -7.57 30.74 8.13
N ARG A 433 -6.50 30.00 7.87
CA ARG A 433 -5.28 30.47 7.22
C ARG A 433 -4.92 29.54 6.09
N THR A 434 -4.76 30.07 4.87
CA THR A 434 -4.55 29.28 3.65
C THR A 434 -3.15 29.46 3.09
N VAL A 435 -2.65 28.44 2.40
CA VAL A 435 -1.42 28.51 1.59
C VAL A 435 -1.80 28.94 0.19
N ASN A 436 -1.44 30.17 -0.19
CA ASN A 436 -1.87 30.76 -1.47
C ASN A 436 -1.37 29.99 -2.70
N GLU A 437 -0.18 29.39 -2.60
CA GLU A 437 0.49 28.64 -3.67
C GLU A 437 0.05 27.18 -3.74
N SER A 438 -1.01 26.78 -3.04
CA SER A 438 -1.57 25.43 -3.03
C SER A 438 -2.89 25.34 -3.77
N SER A 439 -3.35 24.14 -4.01
CA SER A 439 -4.69 23.76 -4.48
C SER A 439 -5.32 22.73 -3.55
N ALA A 440 -6.65 22.59 -3.61
CA ALA A 440 -7.35 21.56 -2.83
C ALA A 440 -6.77 20.17 -3.13
N GLY A 441 -6.59 19.35 -2.10
CA GLY A 441 -6.03 18.00 -2.19
C GLY A 441 -7.09 16.91 -2.02
N ASP A 442 -6.68 15.69 -2.30
CA ASP A 442 -7.54 14.50 -2.16
C ASP A 442 -7.42 13.83 -0.79
N THR A 443 -6.33 14.08 -0.06
CA THR A 443 -6.03 13.44 1.24
C THR A 443 -5.80 14.49 2.32
N ASP A 444 -5.97 14.10 3.57
CA ASP A 444 -5.86 14.99 4.72
C ASP A 444 -4.43 15.50 4.89
N PRO A 445 -4.27 16.81 5.06
CA PRO A 445 -2.97 17.41 5.31
C PRO A 445 -2.56 17.28 6.79
N SER A 446 -1.28 17.54 7.08
CA SER A 446 -0.71 17.39 8.41
C SER A 446 0.10 18.61 8.82
N VAL A 447 0.07 18.92 10.11
CA VAL A 447 0.87 19.96 10.74
C VAL A 447 1.87 19.35 11.72
N GLY A 448 3.12 19.79 11.66
CA GLY A 448 4.12 19.55 12.70
C GLY A 448 4.59 20.87 13.28
N ILE A 449 4.90 20.92 14.58
CA ILE A 449 5.26 22.13 15.27
C ILE A 449 6.61 21.96 15.92
N GLY A 450 7.58 22.79 15.56
CA GLY A 450 8.90 22.84 16.20
C GLY A 450 8.85 23.36 17.64
N ALA A 451 9.85 23.01 18.42
CA ALA A 451 9.97 23.46 19.82
C ALA A 451 9.96 25.00 19.96
N ASP A 452 10.30 25.72 18.91
CA ASP A 452 10.28 27.21 18.84
C ASP A 452 8.92 27.78 18.34
N GLY A 453 7.92 26.91 18.11
CA GLY A 453 6.61 27.29 17.58
C GLY A 453 6.56 27.45 16.07
N THR A 454 7.61 27.13 15.32
CA THR A 454 7.59 27.07 13.86
C THR A 454 6.59 26.01 13.39
N VAL A 455 5.68 26.41 12.50
CA VAL A 455 4.65 25.55 11.93
C VAL A 455 5.10 25.05 10.58
N TYR A 456 5.17 23.75 10.43
CA TYR A 456 5.41 23.03 9.19
C TYR A 456 4.09 22.42 8.75
N PHE A 457 3.67 22.70 7.52
CA PHE A 457 2.42 22.22 6.97
C PHE A 457 2.68 21.34 5.74
N GLY A 458 2.47 20.05 5.87
CA GLY A 458 2.66 19.05 4.82
C GLY A 458 1.35 18.64 4.18
N PHE A 459 1.30 18.58 2.86
CA PHE A 459 0.10 18.26 2.11
C PHE A 459 0.41 17.58 0.76
N ALA A 460 -0.52 16.73 0.31
CA ALA A 460 -0.59 16.30 -1.06
C ALA A 460 -1.41 17.33 -1.83
N ASP A 461 -0.78 18.05 -2.73
CA ASP A 461 -1.45 19.12 -3.48
C ASP A 461 -2.36 18.53 -4.57
N GLY A 462 -3.31 19.28 -5.06
CA GLY A 462 -4.27 18.83 -6.06
C GLY A 462 -3.65 18.30 -7.36
N ASP A 463 -2.41 18.70 -7.66
CA ASP A 463 -1.62 18.14 -8.78
C ASP A 463 -0.91 16.82 -8.44
N GLY A 464 -1.01 16.33 -7.22
CA GLY A 464 -0.43 15.05 -6.76
C GLY A 464 0.94 15.18 -6.09
N HIS A 465 1.58 16.34 -6.10
CA HIS A 465 2.91 16.51 -5.53
C HIS A 465 2.91 16.62 -4.01
N ALA A 466 3.93 16.04 -3.37
CA ALA A 466 4.14 16.16 -1.93
C ALA A 466 4.78 17.51 -1.59
N ARG A 467 4.02 18.41 -0.98
CA ARG A 467 4.48 19.75 -0.67
C ARG A 467 4.51 20.04 0.82
N VAL A 468 5.39 20.96 1.18
CA VAL A 468 5.47 21.52 2.53
C VAL A 468 5.51 23.04 2.45
N ALA A 469 4.86 23.69 3.41
CA ALA A 469 4.93 25.12 3.64
C ALA A 469 5.34 25.39 5.08
N VAL A 470 6.07 26.47 5.34
CA VAL A 470 6.59 26.81 6.67
C VAL A 470 6.06 28.19 7.09
N SER A 471 5.61 28.30 8.34
CA SER A 471 5.18 29.55 8.94
C SER A 471 5.83 29.78 10.30
N ARG A 472 6.26 30.99 10.54
CA ARG A 472 6.82 31.44 11.84
C ARG A 472 5.90 32.42 12.59
N ASP A 473 4.70 32.65 12.02
CA ASP A 473 3.70 33.59 12.54
C ASP A 473 2.31 32.94 12.66
N ARG A 474 2.29 31.65 13.04
CA ARG A 474 1.08 30.82 13.27
C ARG A 474 0.22 30.65 12.02
N GLY A 475 0.82 30.62 10.83
CA GLY A 475 0.13 30.43 9.55
C GLY A 475 -0.40 31.76 8.95
N ALA A 476 -0.11 32.93 9.52
CA ALA A 476 -0.50 34.18 8.92
C ALA A 476 0.22 34.42 7.58
N THR A 477 1.47 34.02 7.50
CA THR A 477 2.24 33.98 6.25
C THR A 477 2.94 32.62 6.10
N TRP A 478 3.07 32.18 4.85
CA TRP A 478 3.75 30.94 4.49
C TRP A 478 4.97 31.26 3.63
N GLN A 479 6.04 30.49 3.87
CA GLN A 479 7.29 30.56 3.13
C GLN A 479 7.82 29.16 2.87
N HIS A 480 8.78 29.03 1.96
CA HIS A 480 9.36 27.74 1.61
C HIS A 480 8.31 26.72 1.17
N VAL A 481 7.37 27.13 0.29
CA VAL A 481 6.44 26.20 -0.35
C VAL A 481 7.22 25.38 -1.36
N GLN A 482 7.48 24.10 -1.06
CA GLN A 482 8.44 23.28 -1.80
C GLN A 482 7.90 21.86 -2.04
N ASP A 483 8.23 21.31 -3.22
CA ASP A 483 7.97 19.92 -3.58
C ASP A 483 9.11 19.02 -3.05
N VAL A 484 8.89 18.36 -1.93
CA VAL A 484 9.89 17.51 -1.29
C VAL A 484 9.99 16.11 -1.89
N GLY A 485 9.07 15.74 -2.78
CA GLY A 485 9.10 14.50 -3.57
C GLY A 485 9.91 14.61 -4.87
N ALA A 486 10.23 15.84 -5.29
CA ALA A 486 10.85 16.12 -6.61
C ALA A 486 12.17 15.38 -6.84
N ALA A 487 13.02 15.23 -5.82
CA ALA A 487 14.30 14.52 -5.91
C ALA A 487 14.16 13.05 -6.34
N PHE A 488 13.00 12.44 -6.08
CA PHE A 488 12.66 11.07 -6.47
C PHE A 488 11.69 11.00 -7.66
N GLY A 489 11.31 12.15 -8.23
CA GLY A 489 10.36 12.21 -9.34
C GLY A 489 8.95 11.79 -8.95
N VAL A 490 8.54 11.99 -7.70
CA VAL A 490 7.19 11.68 -7.23
C VAL A 490 6.17 12.55 -7.98
N GLN A 491 5.15 11.90 -8.55
CA GLN A 491 4.08 12.52 -9.34
C GLN A 491 2.70 12.34 -8.68
N ASN A 492 2.59 11.40 -7.75
CA ASN A 492 1.41 11.18 -6.92
C ASN A 492 1.84 10.97 -5.48
N SER A 493 1.20 11.65 -4.56
CA SER A 493 1.40 11.49 -3.12
C SER A 493 0.07 11.43 -2.40
N VAL A 494 0.03 10.66 -1.31
CA VAL A 494 -1.14 10.53 -0.42
C VAL A 494 -0.67 10.42 1.03
N PHE A 495 -1.59 10.66 1.96
CA PHE A 495 -1.45 10.44 3.39
C PHE A 495 -0.24 11.15 4.03
N PRO A 496 -0.17 12.47 3.88
CA PRO A 496 0.87 13.27 4.49
C PRO A 496 0.80 13.24 6.02
N ALA A 497 1.94 13.03 6.67
CA ALA A 497 2.06 13.08 8.12
C ALA A 497 3.32 13.86 8.51
N LEU A 498 3.24 14.81 9.45
CA LEU A 498 4.33 15.70 9.76
C LEU A 498 4.54 15.86 11.27
N VAL A 499 5.82 15.85 11.70
CA VAL A 499 6.22 16.05 13.08
C VAL A 499 7.34 17.08 13.17
N GLY A 500 7.25 17.97 14.13
CA GLY A 500 8.33 18.90 14.52
C GLY A 500 9.24 18.29 15.58
N GLY A 501 10.47 18.77 15.64
CA GLY A 501 11.46 18.44 16.64
C GLY A 501 11.98 19.69 17.35
N ASP A 502 13.29 19.72 17.60
CA ASP A 502 13.97 20.93 18.07
C ASP A 502 13.76 22.08 17.10
N LYS A 503 14.16 23.27 17.52
CA LYS A 503 14.19 24.45 16.66
C LYS A 503 14.82 24.12 15.31
N ASP A 504 14.13 24.54 14.24
CA ASP A 504 14.54 24.37 12.84
C ASP A 504 14.56 22.91 12.33
N ARG A 505 13.99 21.94 13.07
CA ARG A 505 13.94 20.53 12.68
C ARG A 505 12.53 20.00 12.56
N ALA A 506 12.26 19.28 11.46
CA ALA A 506 11.00 18.60 11.22
C ALA A 506 11.18 17.41 10.25
N ALA A 507 10.24 16.47 10.29
CA ALA A 507 10.15 15.36 9.34
C ALA A 507 8.74 15.25 8.77
N TYR A 508 8.65 14.98 7.48
CA TYR A 508 7.42 14.85 6.71
C TYR A 508 7.39 13.49 6.01
N PHE A 509 6.46 12.64 6.39
CA PHE A 509 6.20 11.33 5.79
C PHE A 509 5.04 11.41 4.81
N PHE A 510 5.14 10.72 3.67
CA PHE A 510 4.08 10.54 2.68
C PHE A 510 4.29 9.27 1.87
N LEU A 511 3.21 8.69 1.37
CA LEU A 511 3.30 7.67 0.34
C LEU A 511 3.43 8.36 -1.02
N GLY A 512 4.35 7.90 -1.85
CA GLY A 512 4.63 8.51 -3.14
C GLY A 512 4.78 7.49 -4.26
N SER A 513 4.29 7.85 -5.45
CA SER A 513 4.49 7.11 -6.70
C SER A 513 5.06 8.03 -7.78
N THR A 514 6.00 7.50 -8.57
CA THR A 514 6.59 8.22 -9.72
C THR A 514 5.73 8.14 -10.97
N THR A 515 4.64 7.38 -10.94
CA THR A 515 3.70 7.26 -12.05
C THR A 515 2.76 8.45 -12.06
N PRO A 516 2.68 9.23 -13.15
CA PRO A 516 1.79 10.39 -13.22
C PRO A 516 0.32 10.00 -13.42
N GLY A 517 -0.58 10.94 -13.15
CA GLY A 517 -2.01 10.84 -13.41
C GLY A 517 -2.85 10.70 -12.13
N ALA A 518 -3.89 11.53 -12.02
CA ALA A 518 -4.78 11.55 -10.87
C ALA A 518 -5.54 10.23 -10.65
N SER A 519 -5.66 9.38 -11.70
CA SER A 519 -6.26 8.04 -11.58
C SER A 519 -5.57 7.15 -10.53
N GLY A 520 -4.31 7.44 -10.17
CA GLY A 520 -3.61 6.74 -9.10
C GLY A 520 -4.23 6.92 -7.71
N ARG A 521 -4.99 7.99 -7.51
CA ARG A 521 -5.69 8.34 -6.26
C ARG A 521 -7.21 8.17 -6.36
N GLY A 522 -7.69 7.75 -7.51
CA GLY A 522 -9.11 7.56 -7.85
C GLY A 522 -9.55 6.11 -7.84
N THR A 523 -10.41 5.76 -8.79
CA THR A 523 -11.05 4.44 -8.88
C THR A 523 -10.46 3.52 -9.98
N ASP A 524 -9.46 3.99 -10.72
CA ASP A 524 -8.88 3.27 -11.85
C ASP A 524 -7.95 2.14 -11.41
N ARG A 525 -8.45 0.92 -11.34
CA ARG A 525 -7.67 -0.27 -10.98
C ARG A 525 -6.52 -0.58 -11.95
N SER A 526 -6.55 -0.06 -13.17
CA SER A 526 -5.49 -0.27 -14.18
C SER A 526 -4.30 0.71 -14.03
N PHE A 527 -4.31 1.58 -13.03
CA PHE A 527 -3.20 2.48 -12.77
C PHE A 527 -1.91 1.69 -12.47
N PRO A 528 -0.83 1.85 -13.24
CA PRO A 528 0.35 1.00 -13.12
C PRO A 528 1.37 1.55 -12.10
N GLY A 529 0.91 2.26 -11.07
CA GLY A 529 1.78 2.89 -10.09
C GLY A 529 2.26 1.92 -9.01
N THR A 530 3.47 2.19 -8.51
CA THR A 530 4.00 1.56 -7.31
C THR A 530 4.24 2.64 -6.27
N TRP A 531 3.76 2.43 -5.05
CA TRP A 531 3.84 3.37 -3.96
C TRP A 531 4.88 2.96 -2.94
N PHE A 532 5.68 3.94 -2.50
CA PHE A 532 6.71 3.77 -1.48
C PHE A 532 6.51 4.80 -0.37
N GLY A 533 7.01 4.50 0.82
CA GLY A 533 7.09 5.46 1.93
C GLY A 533 8.30 6.37 1.77
N PHE A 534 8.09 7.67 1.75
CA PHE A 534 9.15 8.69 1.70
C PHE A 534 9.14 9.52 2.97
N ILE A 535 10.32 9.89 3.46
CA ILE A 535 10.45 10.82 4.57
C ILE A 535 11.42 11.94 4.16
N ALA A 536 10.89 13.16 4.14
CA ALA A 536 11.67 14.38 3.96
C ALA A 536 11.99 14.98 5.33
N THR A 537 13.23 15.37 5.56
CA THR A 537 13.69 15.92 6.84
C THR A 537 14.38 17.25 6.60
N THR A 538 14.10 18.24 7.46
CA THR A 538 14.81 19.54 7.49
C THR A 538 15.57 19.71 8.79
N TYR A 539 16.70 20.42 8.72
CA TYR A 539 17.55 20.76 9.85
C TYR A 539 17.86 22.28 9.90
N ASP A 540 17.20 23.06 9.04
CA ASP A 540 17.43 24.50 8.86
C ASP A 540 16.11 25.31 8.77
N GLY A 541 15.05 24.76 9.37
CA GLY A 541 13.75 25.43 9.45
C GLY A 541 12.97 25.44 8.14
N GLY A 542 13.20 24.43 7.31
CA GLY A 542 12.49 24.26 6.05
C GLY A 542 13.12 24.98 4.86
N ALA A 543 14.30 25.61 5.03
CA ALA A 543 15.01 26.20 3.90
C ALA A 543 15.50 25.16 2.92
N THR A 544 16.00 24.02 3.44
CA THR A 544 16.33 22.83 2.65
C THR A 544 15.69 21.56 3.24
N TRP A 545 15.46 20.59 2.39
CA TRP A 545 14.94 19.26 2.78
C TRP A 545 15.81 18.17 2.17
N VAL A 546 16.04 17.12 2.93
CA VAL A 546 16.65 15.89 2.44
C VAL A 546 15.61 14.77 2.51
N THR A 547 15.28 14.18 1.38
CA THR A 547 14.26 13.13 1.27
C THR A 547 14.93 11.77 1.16
N ALA A 548 14.39 10.78 1.87
CA ALA A 548 14.77 9.38 1.78
C ALA A 548 13.57 8.55 1.32
N ASN A 549 13.79 7.58 0.44
CA ASN A 549 12.85 6.47 0.28
C ASN A 549 13.07 5.52 1.46
N ALA A 550 12.09 5.42 2.35
CA ALA A 550 12.18 4.64 3.58
C ALA A 550 11.76 3.17 3.39
N THR A 551 11.15 2.83 2.25
CA THR A 551 10.72 1.46 1.91
C THR A 551 11.25 0.99 0.54
N PRO A 552 12.55 1.20 0.19
CA PRO A 552 13.05 1.08 -1.19
C PRO A 552 12.94 -0.33 -1.78
N ASN A 553 12.90 -1.35 -0.94
CA ASN A 553 12.81 -2.76 -1.34
C ASN A 553 11.47 -3.41 -0.98
N ASP A 554 10.54 -2.63 -0.44
CA ASP A 554 9.26 -3.08 0.11
C ASP A 554 8.19 -2.05 -0.24
N PRO A 555 7.59 -2.13 -1.44
CA PRO A 555 6.56 -1.21 -1.86
C PRO A 555 5.32 -1.35 -0.97
N VAL A 556 4.76 -0.23 -0.55
CA VAL A 556 3.56 -0.21 0.30
C VAL A 556 2.30 -0.64 -0.46
N GLN A 557 2.20 -0.29 -1.75
CA GLN A 557 1.02 -0.59 -2.56
C GLN A 557 1.40 -0.66 -4.05
N ARG A 558 0.68 -1.50 -4.81
CA ARG A 558 0.69 -1.50 -6.27
C ARG A 558 -0.67 -1.12 -6.81
N GLY A 559 -0.68 -0.44 -7.94
CA GLY A 559 -1.92 0.06 -8.51
C GLY A 559 -2.45 1.30 -7.79
N VAL A 560 -3.76 1.44 -7.74
CA VAL A 560 -4.43 2.60 -7.17
C VAL A 560 -4.39 2.59 -5.63
N VAL A 561 -4.22 3.77 -5.04
CA VAL A 561 -4.58 4.06 -3.65
C VAL A 561 -5.83 4.93 -3.71
N CYS A 562 -6.99 4.31 -3.52
CA CYS A 562 -8.24 5.02 -3.69
C CYS A 562 -8.59 5.86 -2.45
N THR A 563 -8.81 7.15 -2.67
CA THR A 563 -9.17 8.14 -1.65
C THR A 563 -10.64 8.62 -1.74
N ASN A 564 -11.45 7.97 -2.59
CA ASN A 564 -12.82 8.38 -2.88
C ASN A 564 -13.86 7.78 -1.92
N GLY A 565 -13.50 7.46 -0.69
CA GLY A 565 -14.41 6.94 0.33
C GLY A 565 -15.14 5.68 -0.13
N THR A 566 -16.45 5.67 0.02
CA THR A 566 -17.30 4.52 -0.35
C THR A 566 -17.44 4.28 -1.86
N ALA A 567 -17.01 5.20 -2.72
CA ALA A 567 -16.96 5.02 -4.16
C ALA A 567 -15.75 4.22 -4.65
N CYS A 568 -14.85 3.83 -3.76
CA CYS A 568 -13.69 3.02 -4.11
C CYS A 568 -14.08 1.62 -4.55
N PRO A 569 -13.48 1.07 -5.63
CA PRO A 569 -13.65 -0.33 -6.00
C PRO A 569 -13.21 -1.28 -4.88
N ASP A 570 -13.82 -2.44 -4.80
CA ASP A 570 -13.53 -3.45 -3.78
C ASP A 570 -12.02 -3.69 -3.62
N GLY A 571 -11.56 -3.60 -2.39
CA GLY A 571 -10.17 -3.80 -1.97
C GLY A 571 -9.24 -2.61 -2.15
N THR A 572 -9.54 -1.63 -2.99
CA THR A 572 -8.62 -0.52 -3.30
C THR A 572 -8.54 0.58 -2.23
N ARG A 573 -9.40 0.51 -1.20
CA ARG A 573 -9.40 1.38 -0.01
C ARG A 573 -8.79 0.68 1.22
N ASN A 574 -7.91 -0.27 1.02
CA ASN A 574 -7.30 -1.06 2.09
C ASN A 574 -6.41 -0.22 3.04
N LEU A 575 -5.86 0.89 2.59
CA LEU A 575 -5.02 1.80 3.39
C LEU A 575 -5.83 2.87 4.13
N LEU A 576 -7.12 3.04 3.78
CA LEU A 576 -8.06 4.06 4.26
C LEU A 576 -7.59 5.50 3.97
N ASP A 577 -7.58 6.45 4.94
CA ASP A 577 -7.53 7.87 4.63
C ASP A 577 -6.25 8.59 5.05
N PHE A 578 -5.49 8.07 6.03
CA PHE A 578 -4.29 8.74 6.52
C PHE A 578 -3.21 7.78 7.06
N ASN A 579 -2.02 8.31 7.24
CA ASN A 579 -0.92 7.76 8.02
C ASN A 579 -0.55 8.73 9.14
N ASP A 580 0.36 8.33 10.05
CA ASP A 580 0.79 9.20 11.13
C ASP A 580 2.31 9.09 11.38
N ILE A 581 2.86 10.09 12.06
CA ILE A 581 4.27 10.21 12.37
C ILE A 581 4.47 10.78 13.78
N THR A 582 5.45 10.24 14.49
CA THR A 582 5.85 10.75 15.81
C THR A 582 7.38 10.75 15.94
N VAL A 583 7.86 11.22 17.07
CA VAL A 583 9.27 11.24 17.43
C VAL A 583 9.46 10.61 18.81
N ASP A 584 10.47 9.73 18.95
CA ASP A 584 10.80 9.13 20.24
C ASP A 584 11.62 10.10 21.12
N LYS A 585 11.84 9.71 22.38
CA LYS A 585 12.58 10.52 23.37
C LYS A 585 14.04 10.84 22.97
N GLN A 586 14.56 10.17 21.96
CA GLN A 586 15.90 10.40 21.42
C GLN A 586 15.89 11.15 20.08
N GLY A 587 14.73 11.66 19.68
CA GLY A 587 14.58 12.39 18.43
C GLY A 587 14.56 11.53 17.17
N ARG A 588 14.41 10.19 17.29
CA ARG A 588 14.21 9.33 16.12
C ARG A 588 12.79 9.46 15.59
N VAL A 589 12.71 9.58 14.29
CA VAL A 589 11.43 9.58 13.57
C VAL A 589 10.83 8.17 13.53
N LEU A 590 9.53 8.07 13.84
CA LEU A 590 8.71 6.88 13.69
C LEU A 590 7.48 7.23 12.85
N ALA A 591 7.31 6.59 11.69
CA ALA A 591 6.12 6.75 10.86
C ALA A 591 5.32 5.45 10.85
N ALA A 592 4.01 5.57 11.07
CA ALA A 592 3.05 4.48 11.03
C ALA A 592 2.37 4.43 9.66
N TYR A 593 2.28 3.27 9.07
CA TYR A 593 1.54 3.07 7.83
C TYR A 593 0.89 1.68 7.78
N ALA A 594 -0.16 1.58 7.00
CA ALA A 594 -0.73 0.31 6.59
C ALA A 594 0.03 -0.20 5.36
N ASP A 595 0.57 -1.41 5.43
CA ASP A 595 1.25 -2.03 4.30
C ASP A 595 0.26 -2.89 3.52
N GLY A 596 0.04 -2.52 2.27
CA GLY A 596 -0.89 -3.17 1.35
C GLY A 596 -0.25 -4.28 0.52
N CYS A 597 1.09 -4.38 0.49
CA CYS A 597 1.85 -5.26 -0.39
C CYS A 597 2.71 -6.24 0.44
N VAL A 598 2.07 -7.20 1.10
CA VAL A 598 2.67 -8.02 2.17
C VAL A 598 3.25 -9.36 1.71
N THR A 599 2.91 -9.84 0.52
CA THR A 599 3.45 -11.10 0.00
C THR A 599 4.70 -10.88 -0.86
N ALA A 600 5.56 -11.89 -0.90
CA ALA A 600 6.75 -11.85 -1.73
C ALA A 600 6.45 -11.59 -3.22
N ASP A 601 5.28 -12.00 -3.72
CA ASP A 601 4.88 -11.78 -5.11
C ASP A 601 4.52 -10.32 -5.37
N CYS A 602 3.76 -9.70 -4.46
CA CYS A 602 3.48 -8.28 -4.53
C CYS A 602 4.78 -7.47 -4.41
N ILE A 603 5.62 -7.75 -3.41
CA ILE A 603 6.89 -7.03 -3.18
C ILE A 603 7.79 -7.09 -4.42
N ARG A 604 7.94 -8.26 -5.04
CA ARG A 604 8.76 -8.43 -6.25
C ARG A 604 8.12 -7.89 -7.53
N GLY A 605 6.81 -7.62 -7.53
CA GLY A 605 6.07 -7.20 -8.71
C GLY A 605 5.90 -8.36 -9.69
N VAL A 606 5.20 -9.39 -9.26
CA VAL A 606 4.77 -10.48 -10.13
C VAL A 606 3.45 -10.09 -10.79
N ASP A 607 3.43 -10.06 -12.11
CA ASP A 607 2.19 -9.88 -12.89
C ASP A 607 1.33 -11.14 -12.72
N ARG A 608 0.30 -11.04 -11.86
CA ARG A 608 -0.53 -12.18 -11.45
C ARG A 608 -1.62 -12.53 -12.45
N ASN A 609 -2.11 -11.54 -13.20
CA ASN A 609 -3.15 -11.73 -14.19
C ASN A 609 -2.59 -11.95 -15.61
N GLY A 610 -1.30 -11.72 -15.84
CA GLY A 610 -0.61 -11.96 -17.10
C GLY A 610 -0.91 -10.94 -18.20
N ASP A 611 -1.39 -9.74 -17.84
CA ASP A 611 -1.74 -8.69 -18.81
C ASP A 611 -0.55 -7.81 -19.23
N GLY A 612 0.63 -8.05 -18.66
CA GLY A 612 1.88 -7.34 -18.94
C GLY A 612 2.01 -6.01 -18.21
N ARG A 613 1.17 -5.74 -17.22
CA ARG A 613 1.19 -4.54 -16.37
C ARG A 613 1.36 -4.94 -14.91
N LEU A 614 1.82 -4.01 -14.10
CA LEU A 614 1.79 -4.15 -12.64
C LEU A 614 0.82 -3.10 -12.13
N ASP A 615 -0.38 -3.53 -11.77
CA ASP A 615 -1.47 -2.66 -11.35
C ASP A 615 -2.18 -3.19 -10.08
N SER A 616 -3.40 -2.77 -9.84
CA SER A 616 -4.17 -3.21 -8.67
C SER A 616 -4.46 -4.71 -8.64
N ASN A 617 -4.39 -5.41 -9.79
CA ASN A 617 -4.61 -6.86 -9.81
C ASN A 617 -3.42 -7.64 -9.26
N ASP A 618 -2.26 -6.99 -9.14
CA ASP A 618 -1.01 -7.57 -8.62
C ASP A 618 -0.75 -7.20 -7.17
N ASN A 619 -1.66 -6.43 -6.56
CA ASN A 619 -1.59 -6.05 -5.15
C ASN A 619 -2.24 -7.11 -4.24
N ASP A 620 -1.84 -7.13 -2.97
CA ASP A 620 -2.42 -8.02 -1.96
C ASP A 620 -3.65 -7.42 -1.30
N PHE A 621 -3.82 -6.11 -1.38
CA PHE A 621 -4.79 -5.35 -0.62
C PHE A 621 -4.72 -5.64 0.89
N GLY A 622 -3.52 -5.86 1.38
CA GLY A 622 -3.24 -5.97 2.81
C GLY A 622 -3.47 -4.63 3.52
N ALA A 623 -3.49 -4.68 4.84
CA ALA A 623 -3.45 -3.50 5.70
C ALA A 623 -2.62 -3.85 6.94
N LYS A 624 -1.35 -4.19 6.72
CA LYS A 624 -0.46 -4.66 7.77
C LYS A 624 0.12 -3.49 8.56
N ALA A 625 -0.05 -3.50 9.87
CA ALA A 625 0.57 -2.52 10.76
C ALA A 625 2.09 -2.56 10.61
N THR A 626 2.67 -1.46 10.17
CA THR A 626 4.12 -1.35 9.98
C THR A 626 4.62 0.01 10.47
N ILE A 627 5.78 0.02 11.12
CA ILE A 627 6.46 1.23 11.59
C ILE A 627 7.77 1.38 10.85
N ILE A 628 7.95 2.52 10.18
CA ILE A 628 9.25 2.98 9.73
C ILE A 628 9.92 3.66 10.92
N ARG A 629 11.07 3.19 11.36
CA ARG A 629 11.84 3.80 12.44
C ARG A 629 13.21 4.26 11.96
N GLN A 630 13.60 5.46 12.35
CA GLN A 630 14.94 5.97 12.07
C GLN A 630 16.01 5.15 12.81
N VAL A 631 17.00 4.65 12.06
CA VAL A 631 18.11 3.85 12.58
C VAL A 631 19.47 4.52 12.41
N GLY A 632 19.55 5.66 11.72
CA GLY A 632 20.81 6.40 11.56
C GLY A 632 20.62 7.80 10.99
N GLY A 633 21.68 8.58 10.98
CA GLY A 633 21.70 9.99 10.58
C GLY A 633 21.28 10.95 11.71
N LYS A 634 21.30 12.25 11.41
CA LYS A 634 20.87 13.30 12.35
C LYS A 634 19.41 13.12 12.75
N ARG A 635 19.11 13.46 13.99
CA ARG A 635 17.80 13.27 14.61
C ARG A 635 17.02 14.57 14.70
N LEU A 636 15.75 14.50 15.04
CA LEU A 636 14.96 15.70 15.26
C LEU A 636 15.30 16.39 16.59
N PHE A 637 15.97 15.68 17.54
CA PHE A 637 16.54 16.28 18.75
C PHE A 637 18.07 16.31 18.63
N SER A 638 18.63 17.49 18.50
CA SER A 638 20.04 17.74 18.25
C SER A 638 20.98 17.18 19.33
N ALA A 639 20.47 17.08 20.56
CA ALA A 639 21.21 16.47 21.68
C ALA A 639 21.54 14.99 21.44
N PHE A 640 20.89 14.33 20.52
CA PHE A 640 21.08 12.92 20.19
C PHE A 640 21.63 12.70 18.77
N ASP A 641 22.13 13.75 18.13
CA ASP A 641 22.82 13.59 16.85
C ASP A 641 24.04 12.68 17.01
N PRO A 642 24.30 11.79 16.03
CA PRO A 642 25.53 11.01 16.02
C PRO A 642 26.77 11.92 16.09
N PRO A 643 27.82 11.54 16.82
CA PRO A 643 29.05 12.31 16.85
C PRO A 643 29.66 12.32 15.44
N SER A 644 30.08 13.52 14.97
CA SER A 644 30.57 13.74 13.60
C SER A 644 31.95 13.11 13.31
N ASN A 645 32.55 12.42 14.27
CA ASN A 645 33.87 11.81 14.20
C ASN A 645 33.90 10.33 14.57
N ALA A 646 32.78 9.67 14.64
CA ALA A 646 32.69 8.23 14.90
C ALA A 646 32.93 7.41 13.63
N LYS A 647 33.41 6.18 13.81
CA LYS A 647 33.43 5.16 12.77
C LYS A 647 32.02 4.60 12.60
N PRO A 648 31.69 4.01 11.42
CA PRO A 648 30.37 3.40 11.21
C PRO A 648 30.07 2.30 12.23
N GLU A 649 28.79 2.15 12.57
CA GLU A 649 28.31 0.98 13.29
C GLU A 649 28.34 -0.28 12.41
N PRO A 650 28.23 -1.48 13.02
CA PRO A 650 28.20 -2.73 12.26
C PRO A 650 26.98 -2.80 11.32
N PRO A 651 27.15 -3.16 10.04
CA PRO A 651 26.01 -3.50 9.18
C PRO A 651 25.28 -4.76 9.70
N HIS A 652 24.00 -4.87 9.42
CA HIS A 652 23.28 -6.13 9.60
C HIS A 652 23.40 -6.95 8.31
N LEU A 653 23.98 -8.14 8.40
CA LEU A 653 24.23 -9.04 7.27
C LEU A 653 23.23 -10.19 7.29
N VAL A 654 22.69 -10.51 6.12
CA VAL A 654 21.89 -11.71 5.85
C VAL A 654 22.61 -12.52 4.77
N ALA A 655 22.69 -13.83 4.96
CA ALA A 655 23.28 -14.77 4.01
C ALA A 655 22.25 -15.86 3.68
N THR A 656 21.87 -15.99 2.41
CA THR A 656 20.93 -17.00 1.93
C THR A 656 21.60 -17.89 0.92
N LYS A 657 21.48 -19.21 1.12
CA LYS A 657 22.06 -20.23 0.22
C LYS A 657 21.04 -20.57 -0.87
N ASP A 658 21.47 -20.51 -2.12
CA ASP A 658 20.71 -20.90 -3.30
C ASP A 658 21.57 -21.84 -4.17
N GLY A 659 21.40 -23.16 -4.00
CA GLY A 659 22.29 -24.13 -4.58
C GLY A 659 23.72 -24.00 -4.06
N ASP A 660 24.69 -23.83 -4.98
CA ASP A 660 26.10 -23.58 -4.65
C ASP A 660 26.42 -22.09 -4.48
N LEU A 661 25.44 -21.22 -4.68
CA LEU A 661 25.57 -19.77 -4.52
C LEU A 661 25.18 -19.35 -3.10
N VAL A 662 25.82 -18.30 -2.60
CA VAL A 662 25.38 -17.62 -1.39
C VAL A 662 25.09 -16.16 -1.71
N ASN A 663 23.83 -15.79 -1.58
CA ASN A 663 23.38 -14.41 -1.73
C ASN A 663 23.52 -13.68 -0.39
N LEU A 664 24.26 -12.61 -0.41
CA LEU A 664 24.63 -11.80 0.74
C LEU A 664 23.98 -10.42 0.57
N ALA A 665 23.27 -9.96 1.58
CA ALA A 665 22.70 -8.61 1.62
C ALA A 665 22.95 -8.00 3.00
N TRP A 666 23.26 -6.71 3.04
CA TRP A 666 23.49 -6.01 4.29
C TRP A 666 22.79 -4.65 4.36
N SER A 667 22.44 -4.26 5.57
CA SER A 667 21.89 -2.95 5.83
C SER A 667 22.97 -1.87 5.77
N ILE A 668 22.58 -0.66 5.43
CA ILE A 668 23.42 0.53 5.62
C ILE A 668 23.43 0.85 7.13
N PRO A 669 24.57 0.79 7.82
CA PRO A 669 24.63 1.05 9.26
C PRO A 669 24.60 2.55 9.56
N ASP A 670 24.55 2.94 10.85
CA ASP A 670 24.83 4.31 11.26
C ASP A 670 26.24 4.69 10.82
N ASP A 671 26.37 5.87 10.19
CA ASP A 671 27.61 6.33 9.58
C ASP A 671 28.54 7.05 10.56
N GLY A 672 28.13 7.19 11.83
CA GLY A 672 28.91 7.89 12.85
C GLY A 672 29.04 9.39 12.57
N GLY A 673 28.08 9.97 11.82
CA GLY A 673 28.08 11.38 11.42
C GLY A 673 29.03 11.73 10.27
N SER A 674 29.56 10.72 9.55
CA SER A 674 30.36 10.87 8.34
C SER A 674 29.92 9.83 7.30
N PRO A 675 29.63 10.21 6.04
CA PRO A 675 29.07 9.31 5.03
C PRO A 675 29.89 8.02 4.88
N ILE A 676 29.19 6.90 4.70
CA ILE A 676 29.82 5.62 4.37
C ILE A 676 30.60 5.77 3.06
N THR A 677 31.85 5.34 3.03
CA THR A 677 32.72 5.35 1.84
C THR A 677 32.84 3.97 1.19
N GLY A 678 32.43 2.91 1.87
CA GLY A 678 32.43 1.55 1.32
C GLY A 678 32.30 0.46 2.36
N TYR A 679 32.24 -0.78 1.88
CA TYR A 679 32.10 -1.99 2.67
C TYR A 679 33.20 -2.99 2.37
N ARG A 680 33.52 -3.85 3.36
CA ARG A 680 34.40 -5.01 3.19
C ARG A 680 33.66 -6.27 3.65
N LEU A 681 33.57 -7.25 2.76
CA LEU A 681 32.91 -8.52 3.00
C LEU A 681 33.95 -9.62 3.18
N TYR A 682 33.79 -10.40 4.21
CA TYR A 682 34.73 -11.47 4.59
C TYR A 682 33.99 -12.81 4.62
N ARG A 683 34.72 -13.87 4.29
CA ARG A 683 34.29 -15.27 4.44
C ARG A 683 35.32 -16.02 5.29
N GLY A 684 34.82 -16.84 6.20
CA GLY A 684 35.64 -17.75 7.01
C GLY A 684 34.99 -19.11 7.14
N VAL A 685 35.72 -20.09 7.64
CA VAL A 685 35.20 -21.36 8.13
C VAL A 685 35.45 -21.43 9.62
N GLU A 686 34.55 -22.08 10.35
CA GLU A 686 34.69 -22.21 11.79
C GLU A 686 36.02 -22.91 12.16
N GLY A 687 36.85 -22.27 12.99
CA GLY A 687 38.19 -22.73 13.34
C GLY A 687 39.26 -22.51 12.27
N GLY A 688 38.94 -21.89 11.11
CA GLY A 688 39.83 -21.60 9.99
C GLY A 688 40.18 -20.13 9.83
N ALA A 689 41.04 -19.83 8.86
CA ALA A 689 41.38 -18.46 8.50
C ALA A 689 40.22 -17.77 7.76
N GLU A 690 40.07 -16.47 8.02
CA GLU A 690 39.11 -15.60 7.33
C GLU A 690 39.77 -14.94 6.11
N THR A 691 39.07 -14.80 5.01
CA THR A 691 39.52 -14.17 3.78
C THR A 691 38.59 -13.03 3.39
N LEU A 692 39.16 -11.94 2.87
CA LEU A 692 38.41 -10.85 2.26
C LEU A 692 37.87 -11.33 0.94
N LEU A 693 36.54 -11.37 0.79
CA LEU A 693 35.86 -11.67 -0.47
C LEU A 693 35.86 -10.48 -1.42
N GLY A 694 35.64 -9.27 -0.90
CA GLY A 694 35.61 -8.08 -1.72
C GLY A 694 35.48 -6.79 -0.93
N SER A 695 35.81 -5.69 -1.60
CA SER A 695 35.54 -4.34 -1.15
C SER A 695 34.53 -3.71 -2.11
N PHE A 696 33.52 -3.05 -1.56
CA PHE A 696 32.37 -2.54 -2.31
C PHE A 696 32.22 -1.04 -2.06
N ALA A 697 31.68 -0.32 -3.05
CA ALA A 697 31.36 1.10 -2.92
C ALA A 697 30.19 1.32 -1.96
N ALA A 698 29.97 2.56 -1.53
CA ALA A 698 28.96 2.92 -0.53
C ALA A 698 27.51 2.61 -0.95
N ASP A 699 27.24 2.59 -2.23
CA ASP A 699 25.93 2.30 -2.85
C ASP A 699 25.68 0.82 -3.10
N VAL A 700 26.65 -0.06 -2.81
CA VAL A 700 26.53 -1.51 -2.96
C VAL A 700 26.22 -2.15 -1.62
N ASN A 701 25.08 -2.80 -1.51
CA ASN A 701 24.61 -3.45 -0.28
C ASN A 701 24.30 -4.96 -0.45
N SER A 702 24.73 -5.57 -1.55
CA SER A 702 24.56 -7.00 -1.82
C SER A 702 25.71 -7.57 -2.63
N HIS A 703 25.91 -8.90 -2.52
CA HIS A 703 26.90 -9.65 -3.27
C HIS A 703 26.49 -11.12 -3.36
N THR A 704 26.79 -11.79 -4.48
CA THR A 704 26.62 -13.22 -4.62
C THR A 704 27.98 -13.90 -4.63
N ASP A 705 28.26 -14.73 -3.63
CA ASP A 705 29.44 -15.58 -3.61
C ASP A 705 29.16 -16.88 -4.37
N SER A 706 29.77 -17.01 -5.56
CA SER A 706 29.72 -18.20 -6.41
C SER A 706 30.81 -19.22 -6.09
N THR A 707 31.70 -18.88 -5.16
CA THR A 707 32.83 -19.74 -4.75
C THR A 707 32.66 -20.29 -3.34
N ALA A 708 31.41 -20.29 -2.85
CA ALA A 708 31.09 -20.71 -1.50
C ALA A 708 31.61 -22.13 -1.22
N GLY A 709 32.65 -22.21 -0.39
CA GLY A 709 33.12 -23.49 0.12
C GLY A 709 32.16 -24.03 1.16
N GLY A 710 31.87 -25.30 1.12
CA GLY A 710 31.27 -26.18 2.12
C GLY A 710 30.29 -25.63 3.17
N ALA A 711 29.56 -26.53 3.82
CA ALA A 711 28.47 -26.23 4.75
C ALA A 711 28.81 -25.40 6.01
N ASN A 712 30.08 -25.15 6.29
CA ASN A 712 30.54 -24.47 7.51
C ASN A 712 31.12 -23.06 7.27
N SER A 713 30.86 -22.47 6.10
CA SER A 713 31.32 -21.09 5.83
C SER A 713 30.42 -20.09 6.54
N TYR A 714 31.00 -19.10 7.17
CA TYR A 714 30.32 -17.92 7.69
C TYR A 714 30.78 -16.66 6.95
N TYR A 715 29.96 -15.64 7.03
CA TYR A 715 30.23 -14.33 6.43
C TYR A 715 30.11 -13.23 7.46
N ARG A 716 30.86 -12.14 7.27
CA ARG A 716 30.71 -10.90 8.00
C ARG A 716 31.05 -9.71 7.10
N VAL A 717 30.53 -8.55 7.42
CA VAL A 717 30.74 -7.32 6.67
C VAL A 717 31.10 -6.18 7.61
N THR A 718 31.96 -5.26 7.17
CA THR A 718 32.29 -4.00 7.84
C THR A 718 31.91 -2.84 6.94
N ALA A 719 31.60 -1.68 7.52
CA ALA A 719 31.46 -0.42 6.82
C ALA A 719 32.62 0.52 7.14
N SER A 720 32.96 1.40 6.22
CA SER A 720 34.01 2.42 6.40
C SER A 720 33.48 3.81 6.09
N ASN A 721 33.95 4.81 6.80
CA ASN A 721 33.76 6.23 6.54
C ASN A 721 35.11 6.99 6.57
N ALA A 722 35.08 8.34 6.53
CA ALA A 722 36.30 9.16 6.61
C ALA A 722 37.10 8.94 7.92
N ASN A 723 36.45 8.44 8.98
CA ASN A 723 37.09 8.18 10.27
C ASN A 723 37.64 6.74 10.39
N GLY A 724 37.51 5.94 9.37
CA GLY A 724 38.03 4.59 9.24
C GLY A 724 36.97 3.47 9.22
N GLU A 725 37.45 2.24 9.27
CA GLU A 725 36.62 1.04 9.27
C GLU A 725 35.99 0.83 10.64
N GLY A 726 34.68 0.65 10.66
CA GLY A 726 33.83 0.37 11.82
C GLY A 726 33.94 -1.08 12.30
N ALA A 727 33.14 -1.42 13.31
CA ALA A 727 33.06 -2.77 13.84
C ALA A 727 32.38 -3.69 12.79
N SER A 728 32.66 -4.99 12.89
CA SER A 728 32.10 -6.01 12.01
C SER A 728 30.69 -6.37 12.41
N SER A 729 29.84 -6.73 11.43
CA SER A 729 28.61 -7.48 11.68
C SER A 729 28.91 -8.75 12.49
N VAL A 730 27.87 -9.31 13.12
CA VAL A 730 27.92 -10.68 13.61
C VAL A 730 28.24 -11.63 12.46
N ARG A 731 28.85 -12.79 12.79
CA ARG A 731 29.06 -13.86 11.81
C ARG A 731 27.73 -14.47 11.45
N VAL A 732 27.46 -14.60 10.15
CA VAL A 732 26.21 -15.16 9.62
C VAL A 732 26.53 -16.40 8.83
N PHE A 733 25.88 -17.50 9.19
CA PHE A 733 25.94 -18.75 8.42
C PHE A 733 24.80 -18.73 7.39
N PRO A 734 25.07 -19.13 6.13
CA PRO A 734 24.02 -19.13 5.12
C PRO A 734 22.87 -20.06 5.50
N THR A 735 21.68 -19.52 5.56
CA THR A 735 20.43 -20.30 5.65
C THR A 735 19.90 -20.57 4.25
N SER A 736 19.32 -21.76 4.02
CA SER A 736 18.65 -22.04 2.74
C SER A 736 17.52 -21.01 2.56
N SER A 737 17.48 -20.37 1.38
CA SER A 737 16.39 -19.46 1.06
C SER A 737 15.07 -20.23 0.94
N GLU A 738 14.01 -19.70 1.46
CA GLU A 738 12.68 -20.14 1.09
C GLU A 738 12.43 -19.72 -0.36
N SER A 739 12.55 -20.68 -1.26
CA SER A 739 12.32 -20.48 -2.69
C SER A 739 11.53 -21.65 -3.22
N PRO A 740 10.55 -21.42 -4.10
CA PRO A 740 9.89 -22.53 -4.80
C PRO A 740 10.88 -23.46 -5.51
N CYS A 741 12.03 -22.95 -5.90
CA CYS A 741 13.09 -23.67 -6.59
C CYS A 741 14.03 -24.44 -5.65
N ALA A 742 14.01 -24.17 -4.34
CA ALA A 742 14.82 -24.87 -3.36
C ALA A 742 14.27 -26.27 -3.08
N GLY A 743 15.14 -27.19 -2.67
CA GLY A 743 14.73 -28.57 -2.32
C GLY A 743 13.77 -28.62 -1.12
N LEU A 744 13.83 -27.64 -0.22
CA LEU A 744 12.87 -27.50 0.88
C LEU A 744 11.56 -26.87 0.41
N GLY A 745 11.62 -25.88 -0.48
CA GLY A 745 10.47 -25.11 -0.96
C GLY A 745 10.20 -23.85 -0.13
N VAL A 746 9.01 -23.27 -0.31
CA VAL A 746 8.49 -22.14 0.48
C VAL A 746 7.54 -22.63 1.55
N THR A 747 7.55 -21.98 2.71
CA THR A 747 6.62 -22.28 3.81
C THR A 747 5.19 -21.94 3.39
N VAL A 748 4.29 -22.90 3.44
CA VAL A 748 2.86 -22.71 3.16
C VAL A 748 2.01 -22.73 4.41
N MET A 749 2.51 -23.32 5.51
CA MET A 749 1.89 -23.25 6.84
C MET A 749 2.92 -23.50 7.93
N THR A 750 2.63 -23.01 9.12
CA THR A 750 3.35 -23.29 10.36
C THR A 750 2.37 -23.82 11.40
N ASP A 751 2.87 -24.54 12.38
CA ASP A 751 2.12 -25.12 13.47
C ASP A 751 2.84 -24.88 14.81
N PRO A 752 2.14 -24.68 15.94
CA PRO A 752 2.78 -24.48 17.23
C PRO A 752 3.61 -25.69 17.68
N ALA A 753 4.61 -25.46 18.52
CA ALA A 753 5.40 -26.54 19.09
C ALA A 753 4.73 -27.13 20.32
N GLY A 754 4.73 -28.47 20.41
CA GLY A 754 4.35 -29.18 21.63
C GLY A 754 2.85 -29.25 21.87
N ASP A 755 2.02 -29.06 20.83
CA ASP A 755 0.57 -29.16 20.90
C ASP A 755 0.03 -30.53 20.44
N SER A 756 0.92 -31.44 20.05
CA SER A 756 0.54 -32.84 19.80
C SER A 756 -0.08 -33.48 21.04
N LEU A 757 -1.27 -34.05 20.90
CA LEU A 757 -2.07 -34.61 21.97
C LEU A 757 -1.41 -35.77 22.73
N ASP A 758 -0.52 -36.52 22.07
CA ASP A 758 0.19 -37.65 22.67
C ASP A 758 1.60 -37.30 23.16
N GLN A 759 2.00 -36.03 23.02
CA GLN A 759 3.30 -35.51 23.45
C GLN A 759 4.51 -36.23 22.80
N ILE A 760 4.32 -36.91 21.66
CA ILE A 760 5.39 -37.52 20.89
C ILE A 760 5.93 -36.50 19.89
N ALA A 761 7.18 -36.07 20.06
CA ALA A 761 7.79 -35.02 19.23
C ALA A 761 7.84 -35.38 17.72
N GLY A 762 7.91 -36.68 17.37
CA GLY A 762 7.80 -37.12 15.99
C GLY A 762 6.40 -37.06 15.36
N HIS A 763 5.38 -36.76 16.18
CA HIS A 763 4.01 -36.50 15.72
C HIS A 763 3.67 -35.00 15.70
N ASP A 764 4.47 -34.16 16.35
CA ASP A 764 4.29 -32.73 16.48
C ASP A 764 4.76 -32.00 15.21
N ILE A 765 3.82 -31.47 14.45
CA ILE A 765 4.03 -30.75 13.19
C ILE A 765 4.66 -29.37 13.48
N ARG A 766 5.59 -28.93 12.66
CA ARG A 766 6.22 -27.60 12.79
C ARG A 766 5.92 -26.70 11.62
N SER A 767 6.06 -27.24 10.41
CA SER A 767 5.75 -26.50 9.19
C SER A 767 5.64 -27.42 7.99
N LEU A 768 4.92 -26.95 6.98
CA LEU A 768 4.88 -27.56 5.65
C LEU A 768 5.44 -26.59 4.64
N HIS A 769 6.32 -27.09 3.78
CA HIS A 769 6.89 -26.33 2.67
C HIS A 769 6.55 -27.03 1.35
N ILE A 770 6.43 -26.26 0.26
CA ILE A 770 6.23 -26.78 -1.10
C ILE A 770 7.27 -26.18 -2.03
N GLY A 771 7.89 -27.04 -2.86
CA GLY A 771 8.87 -26.64 -3.85
C GLY A 771 8.65 -27.31 -5.20
N GLU A 772 9.20 -26.66 -6.24
CA GLU A 772 9.19 -27.10 -7.64
C GLU A 772 10.61 -27.12 -8.22
N PRO A 773 11.60 -27.81 -7.60
CA PRO A 773 12.96 -27.78 -8.09
C PRO A 773 13.03 -28.28 -9.53
N PHE A 774 13.90 -27.69 -10.35
CA PHE A 774 14.11 -28.14 -11.74
C PHE A 774 14.59 -29.61 -11.76
N SER A 775 13.85 -30.50 -12.39
CA SER A 775 14.08 -31.92 -12.42
C SER A 775 14.39 -32.46 -13.82
N GLY A 776 14.73 -31.58 -14.77
CA GLY A 776 15.02 -31.87 -16.16
C GLY A 776 13.88 -31.47 -17.13
N ALA A 777 14.22 -31.36 -18.41
CA ALA A 777 13.27 -30.95 -19.44
C ALA A 777 12.10 -31.95 -19.53
N GLY A 778 10.87 -31.45 -19.41
CA GLY A 778 9.64 -32.25 -19.49
C GLY A 778 9.22 -32.97 -18.22
N ALA A 779 10.03 -32.94 -17.13
CA ALA A 779 9.65 -33.50 -15.84
C ALA A 779 9.04 -32.43 -14.95
N GLN A 780 7.78 -32.59 -14.55
CA GLN A 780 7.11 -31.69 -13.62
C GLN A 780 6.80 -32.45 -12.33
N LYS A 781 7.37 -31.98 -11.22
CA LYS A 781 7.23 -32.56 -9.89
C LYS A 781 7.03 -31.51 -8.82
N LEU A 782 6.25 -31.84 -7.80
CA LEU A 782 6.17 -31.11 -6.55
C LEU A 782 6.93 -31.85 -5.45
N VAL A 783 7.53 -31.07 -4.57
CA VAL A 783 8.19 -31.54 -3.36
C VAL A 783 7.47 -30.94 -2.16
N PHE A 784 6.89 -31.78 -1.33
CA PHE A 784 6.31 -31.40 -0.05
C PHE A 784 7.33 -31.75 1.05
N SER A 785 7.76 -30.76 1.81
CA SER A 785 8.71 -30.92 2.92
C SER A 785 8.00 -30.62 4.22
N LEU A 786 7.73 -31.66 5.00
CA LEU A 786 7.06 -31.58 6.28
C LEU A 786 8.11 -31.60 7.40
N LYS A 787 8.16 -30.51 8.20
CA LYS A 787 9.01 -30.41 9.38
C LYS A 787 8.28 -30.88 10.61
N MET A 788 8.96 -31.70 11.41
CA MET A 788 8.49 -32.22 12.70
C MET A 788 9.33 -31.63 13.82
N THR A 789 8.89 -31.76 15.06
CA THR A 789 9.68 -31.30 16.23
C THR A 789 10.90 -32.20 16.45
N ASP A 790 10.78 -33.52 16.33
CA ASP A 790 11.90 -34.47 16.43
C ASP A 790 11.49 -35.83 15.81
N LEU A 791 12.09 -36.18 14.69
CA LEU A 791 11.91 -37.47 14.05
C LEU A 791 12.92 -38.48 14.63
N SER A 792 12.67 -38.98 15.82
CA SER A 792 13.56 -39.99 16.47
C SER A 792 13.62 -41.29 15.72
N ASN A 793 14.72 -42.03 15.89
CA ASN A 793 14.90 -43.38 15.36
C ASN A 793 14.92 -44.41 16.51
N PRO A 794 14.02 -45.43 16.50
CA PRO A 794 13.06 -45.76 15.42
C PRO A 794 11.85 -44.84 15.37
N LEU A 795 11.29 -44.66 14.16
CA LEU A 795 10.01 -43.97 13.97
C LEU A 795 8.89 -44.72 14.66
N THR A 796 7.87 -43.99 15.10
CA THR A 796 6.66 -44.58 15.72
C THR A 796 5.97 -45.54 14.73
N PRO A 797 5.73 -46.81 15.09
CA PRO A 797 5.00 -47.74 14.23
C PRO A 797 3.54 -47.33 14.02
N ASN A 798 2.93 -47.80 12.91
CA ASN A 798 1.55 -47.54 12.51
C ASN A 798 1.18 -46.05 12.44
N THR A 799 2.14 -45.20 12.14
CA THR A 799 1.94 -43.75 12.01
C THR A 799 1.89 -43.35 10.54
N THR A 800 1.08 -42.37 10.21
CA THR A 800 1.00 -41.78 8.87
C THR A 800 1.18 -40.26 8.96
N TRP A 801 2.18 -39.72 8.31
CA TRP A 801 2.39 -38.27 8.14
C TRP A 801 1.84 -37.90 6.75
N ARG A 802 0.68 -37.23 6.73
CA ARG A 802 -0.07 -37.01 5.49
C ARG A 802 -0.40 -35.58 5.25
N VAL A 803 -0.07 -35.09 4.04
CA VAL A 803 -0.45 -33.81 3.50
C VAL A 803 -1.62 -33.98 2.56
N TYR A 804 -2.70 -33.27 2.80
CA TYR A 804 -3.90 -33.20 1.96
C TYR A 804 -3.95 -31.86 1.23
N PHE A 805 -4.47 -31.83 0.01
CA PHE A 805 -4.70 -30.64 -0.77
C PHE A 805 -5.75 -30.84 -1.85
N THR A 806 -6.37 -29.77 -2.31
CA THR A 806 -7.20 -29.76 -3.51
C THR A 806 -6.35 -29.32 -4.68
N GLY A 807 -6.30 -30.10 -5.74
CA GLY A 807 -5.59 -29.78 -6.98
C GLY A 807 -6.25 -28.66 -7.76
N ALA A 808 -5.55 -28.13 -8.80
CA ALA A 808 -6.10 -27.14 -9.72
C ALA A 808 -7.33 -27.64 -10.51
N ASP A 809 -7.53 -28.95 -10.59
CA ASP A 809 -8.69 -29.63 -11.16
C ASP A 809 -9.88 -29.79 -10.20
N ASN A 810 -9.80 -29.19 -9.02
CA ASN A 810 -10.75 -29.28 -7.91
C ASN A 810 -10.93 -30.68 -7.29
N ASN A 811 -10.06 -31.65 -7.59
CA ASN A 811 -10.06 -32.95 -6.96
C ASN A 811 -9.18 -32.95 -5.69
N GLY A 812 -9.57 -33.78 -4.71
CA GLY A 812 -8.81 -33.96 -3.48
C GLY A 812 -7.67 -34.98 -3.66
N TYR A 813 -6.46 -34.58 -3.29
CA TYR A 813 -5.24 -35.41 -3.33
C TYR A 813 -4.54 -35.44 -1.99
N PHE A 814 -3.78 -36.50 -1.74
CA PHE A 814 -2.86 -36.54 -0.61
C PHE A 814 -1.51 -37.18 -1.02
N VAL A 815 -0.49 -36.83 -0.26
CA VAL A 815 0.83 -37.45 -0.27
C VAL A 815 1.22 -37.76 1.17
N ASP A 816 1.84 -38.96 1.41
CA ASP A 816 2.20 -39.33 2.77
C ASP A 816 3.43 -40.26 2.87
N MET A 817 4.01 -40.26 4.08
CA MET A 817 4.90 -41.27 4.60
C MET A 817 4.13 -42.10 5.64
N ARG A 818 4.34 -43.40 5.67
CA ARG A 818 3.71 -44.35 6.62
C ARG A 818 4.73 -45.31 7.18
N THR A 819 4.55 -45.66 8.44
CA THR A 819 5.21 -46.82 9.07
C THR A 819 4.18 -47.96 9.25
N ASP A 820 4.62 -49.18 9.05
CA ASP A 820 3.83 -50.36 9.39
C ASP A 820 4.01 -50.75 10.87
N VAL A 821 3.43 -51.88 11.28
CA VAL A 821 3.52 -52.41 12.66
C VAL A 821 4.95 -52.73 13.10
N LEU A 822 5.89 -52.88 12.16
CA LEU A 822 7.31 -53.17 12.41
C LEU A 822 8.17 -51.89 12.23
N GLY A 823 7.57 -50.72 11.89
CA GLY A 823 8.27 -49.50 11.63
C GLY A 823 8.85 -49.36 10.20
N ALA A 824 8.51 -50.28 9.27
CA ALA A 824 8.95 -50.21 7.89
C ALA A 824 8.25 -49.03 7.17
N VAL A 825 9.06 -48.16 6.50
CA VAL A 825 8.58 -46.91 5.89
C VAL A 825 8.15 -47.12 4.45
N THR A 826 7.01 -46.54 4.09
CA THR A 826 6.52 -46.44 2.71
C THR A 826 6.04 -45.02 2.41
N PHE A 827 6.15 -44.62 1.13
CA PHE A 827 5.72 -43.33 0.63
C PHE A 827 4.61 -43.52 -0.40
N LYS A 828 3.43 -42.92 -0.17
CA LYS A 828 2.23 -43.15 -0.97
C LYS A 828 1.57 -41.87 -1.39
N TYR A 829 0.78 -41.92 -2.49
CA TYR A 829 -0.14 -40.88 -2.90
C TYR A 829 -1.52 -41.44 -3.15
N GLY A 830 -2.53 -40.60 -3.18
CA GLY A 830 -3.90 -40.97 -3.45
C GLY A 830 -4.86 -39.84 -3.57
N THR A 831 -6.14 -40.16 -3.59
CA THR A 831 -7.24 -39.21 -3.67
C THR A 831 -8.09 -39.23 -2.41
N TYR A 832 -8.81 -38.15 -2.13
CA TYR A 832 -9.79 -38.11 -1.06
C TYR A 832 -11.02 -37.32 -1.48
N ILE A 833 -12.13 -37.56 -0.78
CA ILE A 833 -13.40 -36.84 -1.01
C ILE A 833 -13.49 -35.68 0.00
N HIS A 834 -13.81 -34.49 -0.48
CA HIS A 834 -14.19 -33.38 0.38
C HIS A 834 -15.66 -33.53 0.81
N ASN A 835 -15.91 -33.41 2.08
CA ASN A 835 -17.28 -33.23 2.59
C ASN A 835 -17.72 -31.77 2.47
N ALA A 836 -19.03 -31.52 2.52
CA ALA A 836 -19.60 -30.18 2.41
C ALA A 836 -19.16 -29.24 3.57
N ASP A 837 -18.78 -29.80 4.70
CA ASP A 837 -18.29 -29.10 5.91
C ASP A 837 -16.75 -28.89 5.90
N ASN A 838 -16.10 -29.10 4.76
CA ASN A 838 -14.64 -29.09 4.59
C ASN A 838 -13.87 -30.16 5.39
N SER A 839 -14.56 -31.10 6.00
CA SER A 839 -13.88 -32.27 6.61
C SER A 839 -13.41 -33.27 5.56
N GLN A 840 -12.49 -34.11 5.98
CA GLN A 840 -11.97 -35.20 5.15
C GLN A 840 -13.00 -36.34 5.06
N GLY A 841 -13.42 -36.66 3.84
CA GLY A 841 -14.13 -37.87 3.54
C GLY A 841 -13.18 -39.07 3.31
N THR A 842 -13.66 -40.09 2.60
CA THR A 842 -12.87 -41.28 2.31
C THR A 842 -11.60 -40.97 1.53
N ALA A 843 -10.45 -41.42 2.02
CA ALA A 843 -9.14 -41.32 1.35
C ALA A 843 -8.75 -42.69 0.75
N THR A 844 -8.40 -42.74 -0.54
CA THR A 844 -8.04 -43.94 -1.28
C THR A 844 -6.60 -43.80 -1.78
N THR A 845 -5.73 -44.75 -1.38
CA THR A 845 -4.35 -44.84 -1.88
C THR A 845 -4.37 -45.32 -3.32
N VAL A 846 -3.62 -44.64 -4.21
CA VAL A 846 -3.53 -44.94 -5.64
C VAL A 846 -2.19 -45.60 -5.99
N GLY A 847 -1.09 -45.18 -5.36
CA GLY A 847 0.23 -45.74 -5.69
C GLY A 847 1.37 -45.18 -4.84
N ASP A 848 2.59 -45.43 -5.32
CA ASP A 848 3.82 -44.97 -4.67
C ASP A 848 4.22 -43.55 -5.14
N LEU A 849 4.80 -42.75 -4.21
CA LEU A 849 5.46 -41.49 -4.53
C LEU A 849 6.69 -41.72 -5.41
N ASP A 850 7.22 -40.61 -5.96
CA ASP A 850 8.38 -40.69 -6.84
C ASP A 850 9.69 -40.88 -6.06
N ALA A 851 10.72 -41.33 -6.77
CA ALA A 851 12.08 -41.41 -6.27
C ALA A 851 12.53 -40.01 -5.77
N GLY A 852 13.21 -39.99 -4.62
CA GLY A 852 13.57 -38.76 -3.89
C GLY A 852 12.72 -38.54 -2.65
N SER A 853 11.59 -39.24 -2.49
CA SER A 853 10.84 -39.26 -1.24
C SER A 853 11.67 -39.95 -0.15
N LYS A 854 11.83 -39.26 0.99
CA LYS A 854 12.68 -39.73 2.11
C LYS A 854 12.28 -39.05 3.41
N TYR A 855 12.88 -39.48 4.49
CA TYR A 855 12.90 -38.76 5.75
C TYR A 855 14.34 -38.57 6.25
N ASP A 856 14.56 -37.56 7.04
CA ASP A 856 15.87 -37.19 7.58
C ASP A 856 15.73 -36.80 9.04
N ILE A 857 16.27 -37.68 9.91
CA ILE A 857 16.24 -37.47 11.37
C ILE A 857 17.24 -36.42 11.87
N GLN A 858 18.19 -35.97 11.04
CA GLN A 858 19.13 -34.93 11.40
C GLN A 858 18.53 -33.53 11.20
N THR A 859 17.58 -33.43 10.31
CA THR A 859 16.87 -32.20 9.97
C THR A 859 15.39 -32.25 10.30
N ASP A 860 14.90 -33.35 10.91
CA ASP A 860 13.50 -33.58 11.29
C ASP A 860 12.53 -33.35 10.15
N THR A 861 12.91 -33.78 8.93
CA THR A 861 12.18 -33.44 7.70
C THR A 861 11.73 -34.71 6.96
N ILE A 862 10.45 -34.76 6.61
CA ILE A 862 9.88 -35.72 5.69
C ILE A 862 9.71 -35.03 4.33
N THR A 863 10.40 -35.56 3.32
CA THR A 863 10.34 -35.08 1.93
C THR A 863 9.48 -36.03 1.10
N LEU A 864 8.41 -35.52 0.50
CA LEU A 864 7.45 -36.26 -0.32
C LEU A 864 7.49 -35.70 -1.74
N VAL A 865 7.97 -36.49 -2.70
CA VAL A 865 8.14 -36.10 -4.10
C VAL A 865 7.04 -36.73 -4.95
N VAL A 866 6.29 -35.94 -5.69
CA VAL A 866 5.19 -36.41 -6.54
C VAL A 866 5.21 -35.77 -7.92
N SER A 867 5.08 -36.55 -8.97
CA SER A 867 4.91 -36.05 -10.34
C SER A 867 3.54 -35.41 -10.52
N ASN A 868 3.47 -34.29 -11.22
CA ASN A 868 2.23 -33.55 -11.47
C ASN A 868 1.17 -34.48 -12.13
N SER A 869 1.56 -35.39 -12.99
CA SER A 869 0.66 -36.36 -13.63
C SER A 869 -0.10 -37.26 -12.65
N LYS A 870 0.40 -37.42 -11.41
CA LYS A 870 -0.23 -38.23 -10.36
C LYS A 870 -1.29 -37.45 -9.55
N ILE A 871 -1.33 -36.13 -9.70
CA ILE A 871 -2.14 -35.22 -8.89
C ILE A 871 -2.93 -34.23 -9.75
N GLY A 872 -3.54 -34.72 -10.86
CA GLY A 872 -4.37 -33.88 -11.74
C GLY A 872 -3.59 -33.04 -12.74
N ASN A 873 -2.28 -33.26 -12.88
CA ASN A 873 -1.39 -32.58 -13.81
C ASN A 873 -1.48 -31.02 -13.76
N PRO A 874 -1.36 -30.42 -12.56
CA PRO A 874 -1.43 -28.97 -12.43
C PRO A 874 -0.30 -28.30 -13.22
N GLN A 875 -0.63 -27.21 -13.92
CA GLN A 875 0.30 -26.43 -14.73
C GLN A 875 0.77 -25.21 -13.95
N ALA A 876 1.79 -24.51 -14.45
CA ALA A 876 2.20 -23.20 -13.92
C ALA A 876 0.99 -22.25 -13.89
N GLY A 877 0.83 -21.48 -12.81
CA GLY A 877 -0.34 -20.66 -12.51
C GLY A 877 -1.51 -21.44 -11.87
N GLY A 878 -1.52 -22.76 -11.92
CA GLY A 878 -2.50 -23.59 -11.22
C GLY A 878 -2.33 -23.48 -9.70
N ARG A 879 -3.43 -23.43 -8.94
CA ARG A 879 -3.39 -23.29 -7.49
C ARG A 879 -3.75 -24.60 -6.79
N LEU A 880 -2.89 -25.04 -5.88
CA LEU A 880 -3.26 -25.99 -4.84
C LEU A 880 -3.94 -25.22 -3.73
N SER A 881 -5.07 -25.70 -3.25
CA SER A 881 -5.86 -25.04 -2.20
C SER A 881 -6.24 -26.00 -1.09
N ARG A 882 -6.81 -25.49 0.00
CA ARG A 882 -7.26 -26.30 1.15
C ARG A 882 -6.19 -27.28 1.64
N ILE A 883 -4.96 -26.77 1.79
CA ILE A 883 -3.83 -27.57 2.24
C ILE A 883 -3.93 -27.75 3.75
N PHE A 884 -3.84 -28.99 4.22
CA PHE A 884 -3.75 -29.32 5.64
C PHE A 884 -2.94 -30.59 5.87
N VAL A 885 -2.41 -30.74 7.07
CA VAL A 885 -1.60 -31.89 7.48
C VAL A 885 -2.29 -32.65 8.60
N ARG A 886 -2.15 -33.97 8.62
CA ARG A 886 -2.61 -34.83 9.74
C ARG A 886 -1.60 -35.93 9.98
N VAL A 887 -1.43 -36.27 11.28
CA VAL A 887 -0.60 -37.38 11.72
C VAL A 887 -1.47 -38.46 12.41
N PRO A 888 -2.21 -39.28 11.67
CA PRO A 888 -3.01 -40.34 12.27
C PRO A 888 -2.13 -41.52 12.72
N VAL A 889 -2.43 -42.00 13.94
CA VAL A 889 -1.84 -43.19 14.54
C VAL A 889 -2.98 -44.18 14.83
N VAL A 890 -3.16 -45.22 14.04
CA VAL A 890 -4.27 -46.20 14.14
C VAL A 890 -5.64 -45.50 14.13
N ALA A 891 -6.25 -45.29 15.28
CA ALA A 891 -7.59 -44.69 15.43
C ALA A 891 -7.57 -43.27 16.03
N VAL A 892 -6.39 -42.74 16.31
CA VAL A 892 -6.20 -41.43 16.93
C VAL A 892 -5.46 -40.53 15.96
N VAL A 893 -5.72 -39.22 16.01
CA VAL A 893 -4.95 -38.21 15.29
C VAL A 893 -4.29 -37.31 16.33
N PRO A 894 -3.03 -37.61 16.71
CA PRO A 894 -2.32 -36.85 17.72
C PRO A 894 -2.13 -35.38 17.37
N ASP A 895 -1.93 -35.11 16.08
CA ASP A 895 -1.69 -33.77 15.63
C ASP A 895 -2.24 -33.50 14.24
N ASN A 896 -2.61 -32.23 13.99
CA ASN A 896 -3.11 -31.76 12.72
C ASN A 896 -2.95 -30.24 12.55
N ALA A 897 -2.38 -29.80 11.45
CA ALA A 897 -2.23 -28.43 11.08
C ALA A 897 -3.28 -28.01 10.04
N ASN A 898 -3.97 -26.88 10.27
CA ASN A 898 -5.00 -26.30 9.39
C ASN A 898 -6.20 -27.23 9.05
N TYR A 899 -6.49 -28.21 9.88
CA TYR A 899 -7.63 -29.10 9.67
C TYR A 899 -8.94 -28.47 10.18
N GLY A 900 -10.02 -28.60 9.40
CA GLY A 900 -11.35 -28.05 9.78
C GLY A 900 -11.47 -26.52 9.62
N SER A 901 -10.43 -25.82 9.18
CA SER A 901 -10.53 -24.41 8.82
C SER A 901 -11.23 -24.29 7.45
N PRO A 902 -12.31 -23.49 7.33
CA PRO A 902 -12.94 -23.23 6.03
C PRO A 902 -12.07 -22.38 5.09
N SER A 903 -10.89 -21.97 5.56
CA SER A 903 -10.02 -21.06 4.85
C SER A 903 -9.48 -21.68 3.57
N THR A 904 -9.89 -21.15 2.42
CA THR A 904 -9.18 -21.28 1.14
C THR A 904 -7.84 -20.54 1.16
N ALA A 905 -7.48 -19.88 2.27
CA ALA A 905 -6.31 -19.03 2.42
C ALA A 905 -5.00 -19.82 2.34
N VAL A 906 -4.93 -21.06 2.89
CA VAL A 906 -3.74 -21.86 2.77
C VAL A 906 -3.73 -22.53 1.39
N GLY A 907 -2.84 -22.07 0.53
CA GLY A 907 -2.69 -22.58 -0.84
C GLY A 907 -1.31 -22.27 -1.40
N TYR A 908 -0.98 -22.93 -2.50
CA TYR A 908 0.27 -22.75 -3.21
C TYR A 908 -0.02 -22.58 -4.71
N THR A 909 0.47 -21.52 -5.33
CA THR A 909 0.37 -21.33 -6.78
C THR A 909 1.64 -21.83 -7.43
N LEU A 910 1.51 -22.74 -8.40
CA LEU A 910 2.63 -23.34 -9.08
C LEU A 910 3.33 -22.32 -9.99
N ILE A 911 4.65 -22.28 -9.90
CA ILE A 911 5.49 -21.49 -10.84
C ILE A 911 5.94 -22.33 -12.05
N GLY A 912 5.86 -23.66 -11.96
CA GLY A 912 6.35 -24.61 -12.94
C GLY A 912 7.86 -24.88 -12.80
N ASN A 913 8.27 -26.13 -12.84
CA ASN A 913 9.69 -26.54 -12.67
C ASN A 913 10.64 -25.87 -13.68
N ALA A 914 10.16 -25.49 -14.87
CA ALA A 914 10.97 -24.80 -15.88
C ALA A 914 11.44 -23.40 -15.40
N ALA A 915 10.66 -22.73 -14.57
CA ALA A 915 11.06 -21.44 -13.98
C ALA A 915 12.26 -21.57 -13.03
N CYS A 916 12.51 -22.77 -12.52
CA CYS A 916 13.64 -23.08 -11.64
C CYS A 916 14.90 -23.55 -12.40
N GLN A 917 14.88 -23.49 -13.71
CA GLN A 917 16.08 -23.75 -14.53
C GLN A 917 17.12 -22.66 -14.29
N SER A 918 18.39 -23.01 -14.24
CA SER A 918 19.46 -21.99 -14.17
C SER A 918 19.42 -21.08 -15.39
N ARG A 919 19.56 -19.76 -15.18
CA ARG A 919 19.61 -18.81 -16.29
C ARG A 919 20.80 -19.11 -17.20
N PRO A 920 20.67 -18.85 -18.52
CA PRO A 920 21.77 -19.05 -19.44
C PRO A 920 22.95 -18.12 -19.17
N ALA A 921 24.13 -18.49 -19.65
CA ALA A 921 25.28 -17.59 -19.69
C ALA A 921 25.04 -16.42 -20.66
N ALA A 922 25.56 -15.24 -20.34
CA ALA A 922 25.37 -14.05 -21.18
C ALA A 922 26.14 -14.19 -22.51
N PRO A 923 25.54 -13.82 -23.64
CA PRO A 923 26.26 -13.73 -24.92
C PRO A 923 27.38 -12.69 -24.84
N SER A 924 28.45 -12.90 -25.59
CA SER A 924 29.61 -12.01 -25.66
C SER A 924 29.99 -11.61 -27.09
N ALA A 925 30.97 -10.72 -27.23
CA ALA A 925 31.49 -10.25 -28.50
C ALA A 925 30.38 -9.77 -29.47
N PHE A 926 29.36 -9.12 -28.97
CA PHE A 926 28.22 -8.66 -29.74
C PHE A 926 28.63 -7.51 -30.68
N THR A 927 28.27 -7.60 -31.93
CA THR A 927 28.58 -6.63 -32.98
C THR A 927 27.35 -6.27 -33.80
N ALA A 928 27.30 -5.04 -34.30
CA ALA A 928 26.27 -4.55 -35.22
C ALA A 928 26.91 -3.88 -36.43
N VAL A 929 26.64 -4.36 -37.63
CA VAL A 929 27.20 -3.82 -38.88
C VAL A 929 26.11 -3.60 -39.93
N ASN A 930 26.31 -2.64 -40.85
CA ASN A 930 25.38 -2.45 -41.96
C ASN A 930 25.33 -3.68 -42.86
N GLY A 931 24.15 -4.19 -43.17
CA GLY A 931 23.95 -5.25 -44.17
C GLY A 931 24.16 -4.79 -45.60
N GLN A 932 24.08 -5.71 -46.57
CA GLN A 932 24.28 -5.42 -47.98
C GLN A 932 23.15 -4.58 -48.60
N GLY A 933 21.96 -4.58 -48.02
CA GLY A 933 20.80 -3.77 -48.41
C GLY A 933 20.77 -2.40 -47.73
N LYS A 934 20.19 -1.38 -48.37
CA LYS A 934 19.92 -0.09 -47.74
C LYS A 934 18.76 -0.30 -46.72
N GLY A 935 19.05 -0.19 -45.41
CA GLY A 935 18.05 -0.34 -44.33
C GLY A 935 18.06 -1.72 -43.69
N SER A 936 19.22 -2.35 -43.60
CA SER A 936 19.40 -3.57 -42.81
C SER A 936 20.66 -3.49 -41.93
N VAL A 937 20.60 -4.13 -40.77
CA VAL A 937 21.70 -4.28 -39.81
C VAL A 937 21.90 -5.76 -39.50
N ILE A 938 23.13 -6.23 -39.65
CA ILE A 938 23.52 -7.59 -39.27
C ILE A 938 24.11 -7.54 -37.87
N LEU A 939 23.60 -8.38 -37.00
CA LEU A 939 24.01 -8.56 -35.62
C LEU A 939 24.65 -9.93 -35.47
N ASN A 940 25.82 -9.98 -34.81
CA ASN A 940 26.49 -11.24 -34.51
C ASN A 940 26.94 -11.26 -33.05
N TRP A 941 26.95 -12.46 -32.42
CA TRP A 941 27.43 -12.66 -31.07
C TRP A 941 28.05 -14.05 -30.88
N THR A 942 28.81 -14.17 -29.79
CA THR A 942 29.27 -15.47 -29.32
C THR A 942 28.24 -16.02 -28.36
N ASP A 943 27.82 -17.22 -28.62
CA ASP A 943 26.98 -17.99 -27.72
C ASP A 943 27.86 -18.64 -26.65
N ASN A 944 27.58 -18.34 -25.39
CA ASN A 944 28.32 -18.83 -24.23
C ASN A 944 27.48 -19.79 -23.37
N SER A 945 26.24 -20.03 -23.77
CA SER A 945 25.31 -20.90 -23.03
C SER A 945 25.11 -22.25 -23.73
N ASP A 946 24.66 -23.23 -22.98
CA ASP A 946 24.29 -24.55 -23.45
C ASP A 946 22.86 -24.95 -23.02
N ASN A 947 22.17 -24.03 -22.38
CA ASN A 947 20.84 -24.27 -21.78
C ASN A 947 19.80 -23.18 -22.16
N GLU A 948 20.09 -22.32 -23.10
CA GLU A 948 19.14 -21.35 -23.59
C GLU A 948 18.09 -21.99 -24.52
N THR A 949 16.87 -21.42 -24.53
CA THR A 949 15.82 -21.78 -25.49
C THR A 949 15.76 -20.78 -26.65
N ASN A 950 16.21 -19.55 -26.41
CA ASN A 950 16.21 -18.47 -27.39
C ASN A 950 17.15 -17.34 -26.99
N PHE A 951 17.42 -16.45 -27.97
CA PHE A 951 18.10 -15.18 -27.76
C PHE A 951 17.13 -14.02 -27.99
N VAL A 952 17.11 -13.08 -27.07
CA VAL A 952 16.29 -11.86 -27.13
C VAL A 952 17.17 -10.70 -27.60
N VAL A 953 16.87 -10.17 -28.78
CA VAL A 953 17.56 -9.02 -29.35
C VAL A 953 16.75 -7.76 -29.10
N GLU A 954 17.41 -6.76 -28.53
CA GLU A 954 16.79 -5.47 -28.23
C GLU A 954 17.50 -4.33 -28.94
N ARG A 955 16.74 -3.30 -29.30
CA ARG A 955 17.21 -2.12 -30.04
C ARG A 955 16.72 -0.83 -29.36
N SER A 956 17.59 0.20 -29.41
CA SER A 956 17.25 1.55 -28.97
C SER A 956 17.84 2.58 -29.92
N THR A 957 17.39 3.82 -29.89
CA THR A 957 18.02 5.01 -30.49
C THR A 957 18.91 5.76 -29.48
N SER A 958 18.93 5.34 -28.21
CA SER A 958 19.78 5.88 -27.15
C SER A 958 20.67 4.79 -26.54
N PRO A 959 21.94 5.08 -26.20
CA PRO A 959 22.83 4.11 -25.56
C PRO A 959 22.46 3.84 -24.10
N SER A 960 21.73 4.76 -23.43
CA SER A 960 21.46 4.73 -21.99
C SER A 960 20.11 4.13 -21.63
N GLY A 961 19.22 3.85 -22.62
CA GLY A 961 17.89 3.30 -22.30
C GLY A 961 16.96 3.23 -23.51
N GLY A 962 15.68 2.93 -23.26
CA GLY A 962 14.67 2.83 -24.32
C GLY A 962 14.85 1.62 -25.24
N PHE A 963 15.45 0.53 -24.74
CA PHE A 963 15.61 -0.70 -25.50
C PHE A 963 14.28 -1.44 -25.60
N ILE A 964 13.89 -1.75 -26.84
CA ILE A 964 12.70 -2.55 -27.14
C ILE A 964 13.12 -3.85 -27.81
N GLN A 965 12.44 -4.94 -27.53
CA GLN A 965 12.68 -6.22 -28.18
C GLN A 965 12.29 -6.12 -29.66
N VAL A 966 13.24 -6.48 -30.55
CA VAL A 966 13.02 -6.50 -32.00
C VAL A 966 13.00 -7.92 -32.57
N ALA A 967 13.56 -8.90 -31.85
CA ALA A 967 13.50 -10.29 -32.26
C ALA A 967 13.68 -11.25 -31.09
N SER A 968 13.13 -12.46 -31.25
CA SER A 968 13.43 -13.66 -30.47
C SER A 968 13.98 -14.70 -31.44
N ILE A 969 15.21 -15.14 -31.20
CA ILE A 969 15.98 -16.01 -32.09
C ILE A 969 16.14 -17.36 -31.39
N GLY A 970 15.96 -18.46 -32.10
CA GLY A 970 16.08 -19.83 -31.54
C GLY A 970 17.44 -20.10 -30.90
N ALA A 971 17.48 -21.13 -30.06
CA ALA A 971 18.68 -21.62 -29.38
C ALA A 971 19.82 -21.91 -30.38
N ASN A 972 21.08 -21.74 -29.92
CA ASN A 972 22.30 -21.99 -30.69
C ASN A 972 22.50 -21.12 -31.95
N LEU A 973 21.67 -20.12 -32.18
CA LEU A 973 21.85 -19.17 -33.28
C LEU A 973 22.72 -17.99 -32.81
N ARG A 974 23.61 -17.50 -33.70
CA ARG A 974 24.65 -16.53 -33.36
C ARG A 974 24.56 -15.26 -34.19
N THR A 975 23.49 -15.12 -34.98
CA THR A 975 23.32 -13.99 -35.90
C THR A 975 21.86 -13.65 -36.11
N TYR A 976 21.56 -12.38 -36.33
CA TYR A 976 20.26 -11.87 -36.73
C TYR A 976 20.39 -10.69 -37.66
N THR A 977 19.48 -10.56 -38.63
CA THR A 977 19.44 -9.37 -39.54
C THR A 977 18.19 -8.59 -39.26
N ASP A 978 18.38 -7.37 -38.73
CA ASP A 978 17.27 -6.43 -38.52
C ASP A 978 17.02 -5.65 -39.82
N ASN A 979 15.89 -5.91 -40.45
CA ASN A 979 15.43 -5.24 -41.68
C ASN A 979 14.41 -4.13 -41.40
N THR A 980 14.16 -3.79 -40.16
CA THR A 980 13.13 -2.82 -39.71
C THR A 980 13.72 -1.46 -39.37
N VAL A 981 14.95 -1.19 -39.74
CA VAL A 981 15.68 0.04 -39.41
C VAL A 981 15.43 1.16 -40.44
N PHE A 982 15.33 2.39 -39.99
CA PHE A 982 15.31 3.56 -40.85
C PHE A 982 16.72 3.97 -41.27
N ARG A 983 16.86 4.56 -42.48
CA ARG A 983 18.12 5.04 -43.00
C ARG A 983 18.64 6.25 -42.22
N LYS A 984 19.96 6.43 -42.23
CA LYS A 984 20.67 7.56 -41.60
C LYS A 984 20.41 7.70 -40.09
N THR A 985 19.95 6.65 -39.44
CA THR A 985 19.62 6.60 -37.98
C THR A 985 20.69 5.81 -37.27
N THR A 986 21.10 6.29 -36.08
CA THR A 986 21.98 5.53 -35.20
C THR A 986 21.15 4.65 -34.29
N TYR A 987 21.44 3.36 -34.28
CA TYR A 987 20.82 2.40 -33.42
C TYR A 987 21.86 1.76 -32.50
N PHE A 988 21.39 1.42 -31.30
CA PHE A 988 22.11 0.67 -30.29
C PHE A 988 21.40 -0.65 -30.10
N TYR A 989 22.15 -1.74 -30.04
CA TYR A 989 21.62 -3.09 -29.87
C TYR A 989 22.30 -3.80 -28.73
N ARG A 990 21.59 -4.74 -28.12
CA ARG A 990 22.08 -5.70 -27.14
C ARG A 990 21.33 -7.02 -27.30
N VAL A 991 21.90 -8.11 -26.82
CA VAL A 991 21.31 -9.43 -26.87
C VAL A 991 21.45 -10.11 -25.51
N ALA A 992 20.43 -10.90 -25.10
CA ALA A 992 20.47 -11.79 -23.94
C ALA A 992 20.04 -13.18 -24.36
N ALA A 993 20.61 -14.21 -23.77
CA ALA A 993 20.11 -15.59 -23.85
C ALA A 993 18.97 -15.75 -22.85
N ALA A 994 17.98 -16.60 -23.15
CA ALA A 994 16.83 -16.81 -22.28
C ALA A 994 16.41 -18.30 -22.27
N ASN A 995 15.87 -18.74 -21.14
CA ASN A 995 15.21 -20.02 -20.94
C ASN A 995 14.06 -19.89 -19.93
N GLY A 996 13.49 -20.99 -19.46
CA GLY A 996 12.43 -20.99 -18.45
C GLY A 996 12.80 -20.32 -17.13
N GLY A 997 14.07 -20.28 -16.76
CA GLY A 997 14.59 -19.59 -15.57
C GLY A 997 14.85 -18.08 -15.77
N GLY A 998 14.58 -17.55 -16.96
CA GLY A 998 14.67 -16.14 -17.25
C GLY A 998 15.78 -15.77 -18.25
N LYS A 999 16.01 -14.45 -18.41
CA LYS A 999 17.07 -13.89 -19.26
C LYS A 999 18.41 -13.88 -18.53
N SER A 1000 19.50 -14.11 -19.28
CA SER A 1000 20.87 -13.81 -18.85
C SER A 1000 21.10 -12.30 -18.69
N SER A 1001 22.24 -11.90 -18.17
CA SER A 1001 22.74 -10.54 -18.38
C SER A 1001 22.85 -10.25 -19.87
N TYR A 1002 22.75 -8.97 -20.27
CA TYR A 1002 22.91 -8.57 -21.66
C TYR A 1002 24.38 -8.61 -22.08
N SER A 1003 24.61 -8.78 -23.37
CA SER A 1003 25.90 -8.56 -24.03
C SER A 1003 26.34 -7.09 -23.86
N ASN A 1004 27.54 -6.78 -24.34
CA ASN A 1004 27.91 -5.39 -24.62
C ASN A 1004 26.91 -4.74 -25.58
N ILE A 1005 26.74 -3.42 -25.46
CA ILE A 1005 25.98 -2.61 -26.45
C ILE A 1005 26.83 -2.37 -27.68
N ALA A 1006 26.30 -2.71 -28.85
CA ALA A 1006 26.89 -2.40 -30.13
C ALA A 1006 26.08 -1.32 -30.84
N SER A 1007 26.76 -0.35 -31.48
CA SER A 1007 26.09 0.74 -32.22
C SER A 1007 26.42 0.71 -33.70
N VAL A 1008 25.45 1.11 -34.51
CA VAL A 1008 25.62 1.24 -35.95
C VAL A 1008 24.80 2.40 -36.50
N LYS A 1009 25.38 3.22 -37.38
CA LYS A 1009 24.63 4.21 -38.11
C LYS A 1009 24.25 3.61 -39.48
N THR A 1010 22.97 3.51 -39.76
CA THR A 1010 22.43 2.93 -41.01
C THR A 1010 22.72 3.80 -42.21
N ARG A 1011 22.93 3.17 -43.41
CA ARG A 1011 23.25 3.84 -44.68
C ARG A 1011 22.03 4.37 -45.41
#